data_658c005a955f0927986fdd5cbf16d0a8
#
_entry.id   658c005a955f0927986fdd5cbf16d0a8
#
_cell.length_a   1.000
_cell.length_b   1.000
_cell.length_c   1.000
_cell.angle_alpha   90.00
_cell.angle_beta   90.00
_cell.angle_gamma   90.00
#
_symmetry.space_group_name_H-M   'P 1'
#
loop_
_entity.id
_entity.type
_entity.pdbx_description
1 polymer ?
#
loop_
_entity_poly.entity_id
_entity_poly.type
_entity_poly.pdbx_seq_one_letter_code
_entity_poly.pdbx_strand_id
1 'polypeptide(L)'
;MVRRVALVSIVLALLAVAPSAVGKRGITETDLFTFVWVADPQMSPDGSRIAFVRVTVNEKADQYESSLWIANADGSEPPRQLTSGIRDTSPRWSPDGLRLAFARSIDKDGKAQPPQIYVMPMAGGEARAITEMARRASGPEWSPDGKTIAFAATAKPEDLAPKSGDKPRESDVRVITEAEYRANGISGSGFVDRDRPSQVWTIALPAAGEPPAPPTRVTSGEFPASSHRWSRDGSQIYFVADRRRESYYYPNDSDIFTVSKDGGEVKTLVSIDGSIIAYAPSPDGKRIAFVGIPAGKPERSYSQPDLWVADIPGGTPRNLTADYDFDINGSIGGDQRSPRGASPAGPIWSADGRSLFIKVGRHGDADLAAFDAQSGKELSGAGADPHHEVISYSADQAVQRVAAVISTPTAIGDLYVIDGMVGASPRKLTAFNDELFGQLAMTGPEEIWYTSFDGRKIQGWIQKPPSFTASQKYPLILEIHGGPHTAYGHTFTHEFQWMAAKGYVVLYTNPRGSSNYGQEFGNIIQFTYPGDDYKDLMAGVDEVLKKGYIDESRMGVTGGSGGGLLTNWVVTQTTRFKAAVSQRDISDWANFWYTADFTLFTPTWFHKAPFEDAAEFARRSPITYVDRIQTPLMFILGDEDYRTPPAAGGEDLFRALKYLKRPTVMVRFPAENHELSRSGKPWHRVERLQHIVGWFDKYLMGKPTATYP
;
A
#
# COMPACT_ATOMS: atom_id res chain seq x y z
N MET A 1 -12.00 -43.76 -83.93
CA MET A 1 -11.90 -44.25 -82.56
C MET A 1 -11.38 -43.08 -81.69
N VAL A 2 -12.22 -42.34 -81.03
CA VAL A 2 -11.86 -41.16 -80.17
C VAL A 2 -12.16 -41.59 -78.78
N ARG A 3 -11.11 -41.72 -77.91
CA ARG A 3 -11.26 -41.95 -76.47
C ARG A 3 -11.48 -40.58 -75.76
N ARG A 4 -12.63 -40.47 -75.15
CA ARG A 4 -12.95 -39.36 -74.20
C ARG A 4 -12.34 -39.68 -72.82
N VAL A 5 -11.47 -38.80 -72.32
CA VAL A 5 -10.99 -38.82 -70.93
C VAL A 5 -11.87 -37.90 -70.15
N ALA A 6 -12.55 -38.42 -69.13
CA ALA A 6 -13.33 -37.63 -68.15
C ALA A 6 -12.40 -37.19 -67.03
N LEU A 7 -12.24 -35.88 -66.79
CA LEU A 7 -11.59 -35.29 -65.63
C LEU A 7 -12.63 -35.24 -64.48
N VAL A 8 -12.37 -35.94 -63.41
CA VAL A 8 -13.11 -35.81 -62.14
C VAL A 8 -12.38 -34.77 -61.30
N SER A 9 -13.00 -33.61 -61.13
CA SER A 9 -12.54 -32.56 -60.20
C SER A 9 -13.04 -32.86 -58.78
N ILE A 10 -12.11 -33.25 -57.91
CA ILE A 10 -12.39 -33.36 -56.44
C ILE A 10 -12.27 -31.98 -55.84
N VAL A 11 -13.40 -31.38 -55.44
CA VAL A 11 -13.44 -30.15 -54.60
C VAL A 11 -13.25 -30.56 -53.15
N LEU A 12 -12.06 -30.36 -52.60
CA LEU A 12 -11.82 -30.42 -51.15
C LEU A 12 -12.45 -29.19 -50.50
N ALA A 13 -13.57 -29.37 -49.82
CA ALA A 13 -14.13 -28.34 -48.91
C ALA A 13 -13.28 -28.33 -47.63
N LEU A 14 -12.40 -27.36 -47.48
CA LEU A 14 -11.78 -27.01 -46.21
C LEU A 14 -12.85 -26.47 -45.29
N LEU A 15 -13.40 -27.27 -44.39
CA LEU A 15 -14.14 -26.83 -43.23
C LEU A 15 -13.18 -26.07 -42.32
N ALA A 16 -13.19 -24.74 -42.41
CA ALA A 16 -12.59 -23.87 -41.39
C ALA A 16 -13.38 -24.11 -40.10
N VAL A 17 -12.83 -24.90 -39.19
CA VAL A 17 -13.31 -24.98 -37.81
C VAL A 17 -12.97 -23.61 -37.22
N ALA A 18 -13.97 -22.74 -37.12
CA ALA A 18 -13.87 -21.52 -36.33
C ALA A 18 -13.46 -21.95 -34.91
N PRO A 19 -12.46 -21.34 -34.29
CA PRO A 19 -12.15 -21.63 -32.91
C PRO A 19 -13.40 -21.31 -32.08
N SER A 20 -13.92 -22.32 -31.41
CA SER A 20 -14.99 -22.14 -30.43
C SER A 20 -14.49 -21.06 -29.46
N ALA A 21 -15.21 -19.95 -29.33
CA ALA A 21 -14.95 -18.98 -28.31
C ALA A 21 -15.01 -19.71 -26.95
N VAL A 22 -13.85 -19.99 -26.37
CA VAL A 22 -13.79 -20.57 -25.03
C VAL A 22 -14.46 -19.57 -24.12
N GLY A 23 -15.58 -19.95 -23.50
CA GLY A 23 -16.29 -19.06 -22.57
C GLY A 23 -15.34 -18.62 -21.45
N LYS A 24 -15.42 -17.34 -21.05
CA LYS A 24 -14.60 -16.81 -19.95
C LYS A 24 -14.82 -17.63 -18.67
N ARG A 25 -13.73 -17.99 -17.98
CA ARG A 25 -13.79 -18.65 -16.67
C ARG A 25 -13.84 -17.65 -15.52
N GLY A 26 -14.31 -18.07 -14.36
CA GLY A 26 -14.14 -17.27 -13.13
C GLY A 26 -12.66 -17.15 -12.74
N ILE A 27 -12.32 -16.07 -12.08
CA ILE A 27 -11.00 -15.89 -11.44
C ILE A 27 -10.86 -16.91 -10.31
N THR A 28 -9.62 -17.36 -10.03
CA THR A 28 -9.28 -18.27 -8.93
C THR A 28 -8.24 -17.66 -8.03
N GLU A 29 -8.10 -18.18 -6.81
CA GLU A 29 -7.06 -17.76 -5.87
C GLU A 29 -5.64 -17.97 -6.43
N THR A 30 -5.44 -19.01 -7.25
CA THR A 30 -4.14 -19.35 -7.86
C THR A 30 -3.78 -18.46 -9.06
N ASP A 31 -4.71 -17.67 -9.59
CA ASP A 31 -4.39 -16.68 -10.62
C ASP A 31 -3.37 -15.66 -10.11
N LEU A 32 -3.22 -15.49 -8.78
CA LEU A 32 -2.17 -14.70 -8.15
C LEU A 32 -0.77 -15.04 -8.71
N PHE A 33 -0.49 -16.30 -9.01
CA PHE A 33 0.83 -16.73 -9.51
C PHE A 33 1.17 -16.18 -10.90
N THR A 34 0.17 -15.77 -11.65
CA THR A 34 0.32 -15.21 -13.00
C THR A 34 0.18 -13.69 -13.04
N PHE A 35 -0.18 -13.05 -11.93
CA PHE A 35 -0.27 -11.60 -11.85
C PHE A 35 1.08 -10.93 -12.06
N VAL A 36 1.05 -9.82 -12.77
CA VAL A 36 2.20 -8.94 -12.98
C VAL A 36 1.85 -7.56 -12.43
N TRP A 37 2.69 -7.05 -11.52
CA TRP A 37 2.54 -5.70 -10.99
C TRP A 37 3.55 -4.77 -11.62
N VAL A 38 3.13 -3.54 -11.87
CA VAL A 38 3.96 -2.41 -12.24
C VAL A 38 4.09 -1.49 -11.01
N ALA A 39 5.32 -1.07 -10.72
CA ALA A 39 5.60 -0.19 -9.57
C ALA A 39 6.68 0.84 -9.90
N ASP A 40 6.74 1.90 -9.10
CA ASP A 40 7.77 2.95 -9.11
C ASP A 40 8.10 3.45 -10.54
N PRO A 41 7.10 3.94 -11.31
CA PRO A 41 7.33 4.47 -12.63
C PRO A 41 8.17 5.75 -12.52
N GLN A 42 9.26 5.86 -13.30
CA GLN A 42 10.16 6.99 -13.31
C GLN A 42 10.32 7.52 -14.74
N MET A 43 9.72 8.67 -15.00
CA MET A 43 9.86 9.37 -16.27
C MET A 43 11.30 9.87 -16.42
N SER A 44 11.87 9.70 -17.62
CA SER A 44 13.18 10.29 -17.92
C SER A 44 13.12 11.81 -17.95
N PRO A 45 14.23 12.52 -17.66
CA PRO A 45 14.24 14.00 -17.62
C PRO A 45 13.71 14.66 -18.89
N ASP A 46 13.92 14.05 -20.05
CA ASP A 46 13.47 14.52 -21.37
C ASP A 46 12.03 14.09 -21.73
N GLY A 47 11.36 13.34 -20.85
CA GLY A 47 9.99 12.85 -21.07
C GLY A 47 9.85 11.76 -22.14
N SER A 48 10.95 11.19 -22.66
CA SER A 48 10.90 10.23 -23.77
C SER A 48 10.74 8.77 -23.34
N ARG A 49 11.17 8.43 -22.11
CA ARG A 49 11.21 7.05 -21.60
C ARG A 49 10.72 6.96 -20.15
N ILE A 50 10.24 5.77 -19.79
CA ILE A 50 9.79 5.48 -18.42
C ILE A 50 10.50 4.21 -17.96
N ALA A 51 11.31 4.32 -16.91
CA ALA A 51 11.83 3.16 -16.17
C ALA A 51 10.84 2.79 -15.07
N PHE A 52 10.60 1.49 -14.87
CA PHE A 52 9.69 1.02 -13.84
C PHE A 52 10.08 -0.36 -13.32
N VAL A 53 9.55 -0.73 -12.17
CA VAL A 53 9.71 -2.05 -11.58
C VAL A 53 8.57 -2.95 -12.07
N ARG A 54 8.93 -4.09 -12.64
CA ARG A 54 7.99 -5.18 -12.93
C ARG A 54 8.17 -6.27 -11.89
N VAL A 55 7.07 -6.68 -11.26
CA VAL A 55 7.06 -7.73 -10.23
C VAL A 55 6.24 -8.91 -10.72
N THR A 56 6.78 -10.12 -10.52
CA THR A 56 6.15 -11.40 -10.84
C THR A 56 6.27 -12.35 -9.68
N VAL A 57 5.56 -13.46 -9.74
CA VAL A 57 5.66 -14.54 -8.77
C VAL A 57 6.54 -15.67 -9.33
N ASN A 58 7.46 -16.14 -8.51
CA ASN A 58 8.11 -17.45 -8.69
C ASN A 58 7.41 -18.44 -7.77
N GLU A 59 6.42 -19.16 -8.31
CA GLU A 59 5.60 -20.11 -7.57
C GLU A 59 6.44 -21.21 -6.90
N LYS A 60 7.46 -21.74 -7.59
CA LYS A 60 8.29 -22.82 -7.06
C LYS A 60 9.17 -22.39 -5.89
N ALA A 61 9.61 -21.14 -5.89
CA ALA A 61 10.42 -20.57 -4.82
C ALA A 61 9.57 -19.88 -3.76
N ASP A 62 8.25 -19.80 -3.94
CA ASP A 62 7.29 -19.10 -3.09
C ASP A 62 7.73 -17.66 -2.76
N GLN A 63 8.12 -16.91 -3.80
CA GLN A 63 8.64 -15.55 -3.65
C GLN A 63 8.26 -14.65 -4.82
N TYR A 64 8.34 -13.34 -4.57
CA TYR A 64 8.23 -12.33 -5.63
C TYR A 64 9.59 -12.02 -6.22
N GLU A 65 9.62 -11.87 -7.54
CA GLU A 65 10.79 -11.42 -8.29
C GLU A 65 10.53 -10.04 -8.87
N SER A 66 11.52 -9.15 -8.80
CA SER A 66 11.43 -7.79 -9.31
C SER A 66 12.61 -7.47 -10.22
N SER A 67 12.31 -6.90 -11.40
CA SER A 67 13.30 -6.46 -12.39
C SER A 67 12.93 -5.08 -12.92
N LEU A 68 13.90 -4.36 -13.45
CA LEU A 68 13.65 -3.07 -14.08
C LEU A 68 13.28 -3.27 -15.55
N TRP A 69 12.28 -2.53 -15.97
CA TRP A 69 11.77 -2.45 -17.33
C TRP A 69 11.78 -1.01 -17.82
N ILE A 70 11.73 -0.85 -19.14
CA ILE A 70 11.68 0.46 -19.78
C ILE A 70 10.62 0.47 -20.87
N ALA A 71 9.89 1.56 -20.96
CA ALA A 71 8.92 1.84 -22.01
C ALA A 71 9.25 3.18 -22.69
N ASN A 72 8.97 3.28 -24.00
CA ASN A 72 8.92 4.57 -24.67
C ASN A 72 7.63 5.30 -24.28
N ALA A 73 7.73 6.56 -23.90
CA ALA A 73 6.57 7.33 -23.44
C ALA A 73 5.54 7.60 -24.57
N ASP A 74 5.95 7.52 -25.86
CA ASP A 74 5.05 7.62 -27.01
C ASP A 74 4.33 6.29 -27.33
N GLY A 75 4.73 5.18 -26.70
CA GLY A 75 4.18 3.84 -26.96
C GLY A 75 4.60 3.25 -28.30
N SER A 76 5.63 3.78 -28.96
CA SER A 76 6.12 3.33 -30.27
C SER A 76 6.62 1.89 -30.29
N GLU A 77 7.07 1.37 -29.13
CA GLU A 77 7.56 0.00 -28.98
C GLU A 77 6.99 -0.62 -27.70
N PRO A 78 6.80 -1.95 -27.64
CA PRO A 78 6.43 -2.63 -26.41
C PRO A 78 7.47 -2.41 -25.31
N PRO A 79 7.08 -2.37 -24.02
CA PRO A 79 8.03 -2.33 -22.92
C PRO A 79 8.99 -3.50 -22.95
N ARG A 80 10.26 -3.24 -22.65
CA ARG A 80 11.31 -4.26 -22.62
C ARG A 80 12.01 -4.34 -21.29
N GLN A 81 12.51 -5.52 -20.97
CA GLN A 81 13.31 -5.74 -19.77
C GLN A 81 14.64 -5.00 -19.88
N LEU A 82 15.00 -4.28 -18.80
CA LEU A 82 16.24 -3.51 -18.74
C LEU A 82 17.31 -4.25 -17.93
N THR A 83 16.92 -4.96 -16.86
CA THR A 83 17.85 -5.69 -16.00
C THR A 83 17.43 -7.14 -15.82
N SER A 84 18.42 -8.04 -15.65
CA SER A 84 18.23 -9.47 -15.41
C SER A 84 18.19 -9.84 -13.92
N GLY A 85 18.30 -8.87 -13.01
CA GLY A 85 18.18 -9.11 -11.58
C GLY A 85 16.76 -9.52 -11.18
N ILE A 86 16.66 -10.33 -10.13
CA ILE A 86 15.37 -10.80 -9.59
C ILE A 86 14.93 -10.04 -8.31
N ARG A 87 15.74 -9.05 -7.87
CA ARG A 87 15.47 -8.18 -6.73
C ARG A 87 15.98 -6.76 -6.98
N ASP A 88 15.61 -6.21 -8.14
CA ASP A 88 15.93 -4.84 -8.54
C ASP A 88 14.74 -3.92 -8.24
N THR A 89 15.00 -2.77 -7.60
CA THR A 89 13.98 -1.80 -7.21
C THR A 89 14.51 -0.37 -7.25
N SER A 90 13.65 0.62 -7.08
CA SER A 90 13.98 2.04 -6.90
C SER A 90 14.82 2.63 -8.05
N PRO A 91 14.38 2.51 -9.31
CA PRO A 91 15.08 3.15 -10.43
C PRO A 91 15.05 4.68 -10.30
N ARG A 92 16.18 5.35 -10.57
CA ARG A 92 16.30 6.82 -10.56
C ARG A 92 17.20 7.27 -11.70
N TRP A 93 16.65 8.10 -12.56
CA TRP A 93 17.40 8.68 -13.68
C TRP A 93 18.43 9.70 -13.19
N SER A 94 19.61 9.71 -13.78
CA SER A 94 20.53 10.85 -13.63
C SER A 94 19.92 12.10 -14.28
N PRO A 95 20.30 13.30 -13.82
CA PRO A 95 19.73 14.56 -14.36
C PRO A 95 19.91 14.73 -15.87
N ASP A 96 20.97 14.17 -16.43
CA ASP A 96 21.26 14.16 -17.88
C ASP A 96 20.51 13.06 -18.66
N GLY A 97 19.79 12.16 -17.98
CA GLY A 97 19.07 11.02 -18.59
C GLY A 97 19.98 9.92 -19.16
N LEU A 98 21.31 10.00 -18.94
CA LEU A 98 22.27 9.06 -19.52
C LEU A 98 22.54 7.83 -18.66
N ARG A 99 22.15 7.86 -17.38
CA ARG A 99 22.39 6.78 -16.42
C ARG A 99 21.15 6.52 -15.58
N LEU A 100 21.06 5.30 -15.05
CA LEU A 100 20.02 4.89 -14.11
C LEU A 100 20.67 4.31 -12.85
N ALA A 101 20.38 4.88 -11.68
CA ALA A 101 20.69 4.29 -10.39
C ALA A 101 19.54 3.43 -9.90
N PHE A 102 19.82 2.34 -9.18
CA PHE A 102 18.79 1.48 -8.61
C PHE A 102 19.36 0.64 -7.45
N ALA A 103 18.49 0.08 -6.63
CA ALA A 103 18.85 -0.86 -5.58
C ALA A 103 18.76 -2.30 -6.09
N ARG A 104 19.79 -3.12 -5.84
CA ARG A 104 19.85 -4.53 -6.20
C ARG A 104 20.31 -5.38 -5.02
N SER A 105 19.59 -6.47 -4.75
CA SER A 105 20.04 -7.55 -3.89
C SER A 105 20.43 -8.76 -4.76
N ILE A 106 21.60 -9.32 -4.51
CA ILE A 106 22.09 -10.52 -5.18
C ILE A 106 22.03 -11.71 -4.23
N ASP A 107 21.93 -12.91 -4.79
CA ASP A 107 22.09 -14.14 -4.00
C ASP A 107 23.57 -14.53 -3.93
N LYS A 108 24.02 -14.87 -2.73
CA LYS A 108 25.31 -15.49 -2.49
C LYS A 108 25.11 -16.70 -1.60
N ASP A 109 25.56 -17.86 -2.07
CA ASP A 109 25.42 -19.15 -1.36
C ASP A 109 23.94 -19.45 -0.97
N GLY A 110 23.00 -19.15 -1.87
CA GLY A 110 21.56 -19.35 -1.67
C GLY A 110 20.88 -18.37 -0.68
N LYS A 111 21.58 -17.31 -0.28
CA LYS A 111 21.06 -16.29 0.64
C LYS A 111 21.06 -14.92 -0.02
N ALA A 112 19.92 -14.23 0.05
CA ALA A 112 19.82 -12.85 -0.38
C ALA A 112 20.76 -11.95 0.44
N GLN A 113 21.62 -11.21 -0.25
CA GLN A 113 22.50 -10.22 0.38
C GLN A 113 21.77 -8.90 0.57
N PRO A 114 22.21 -8.07 1.52
CA PRO A 114 21.67 -6.72 1.67
C PRO A 114 21.73 -5.94 0.34
N PRO A 115 20.66 -5.24 -0.06
CA PRO A 115 20.66 -4.48 -1.31
C PRO A 115 21.74 -3.40 -1.29
N GLN A 116 22.33 -3.19 -2.48
CA GLN A 116 23.35 -2.18 -2.75
C GLN A 116 22.88 -1.25 -3.88
N ILE A 117 23.46 -0.07 -3.97
CA ILE A 117 23.19 0.85 -5.08
C ILE A 117 24.04 0.47 -6.29
N TYR A 118 23.39 0.30 -7.41
CA TYR A 118 23.98 0.05 -8.71
C TYR A 118 23.73 1.24 -9.63
N VAL A 119 24.61 1.46 -10.57
CA VAL A 119 24.46 2.42 -11.67
C VAL A 119 24.71 1.73 -12.99
N MET A 120 23.85 1.98 -13.98
CA MET A 120 24.02 1.49 -15.35
C MET A 120 23.95 2.64 -16.35
N PRO A 121 24.76 2.63 -17.43
CA PRO A 121 24.64 3.55 -18.55
C PRO A 121 23.47 3.16 -19.44
N MET A 122 22.70 4.16 -19.90
CA MET A 122 21.52 3.91 -20.75
C MET A 122 21.85 3.76 -22.25
N ALA A 123 23.10 4.02 -22.62
CA ALA A 123 23.61 3.75 -23.96
C ALA A 123 24.05 2.29 -24.18
N GLY A 124 23.96 1.46 -23.14
CA GLY A 124 24.40 0.07 -23.12
C GLY A 124 25.57 -0.15 -22.16
N GLY A 125 25.77 -1.39 -21.73
CA GLY A 125 26.77 -1.79 -20.76
C GLY A 125 26.16 -2.42 -19.52
N GLU A 126 27.00 -2.98 -18.63
CA GLU A 126 26.56 -3.65 -17.42
C GLU A 126 26.36 -2.67 -16.26
N ALA A 127 25.40 -2.99 -15.39
CA ALA A 127 25.21 -2.28 -14.13
C ALA A 127 26.38 -2.59 -13.18
N ARG A 128 26.92 -1.56 -12.53
CA ARG A 128 28.02 -1.68 -11.58
C ARG A 128 27.55 -1.29 -10.19
N ALA A 129 27.90 -2.09 -9.18
CA ALA A 129 27.73 -1.71 -7.79
C ALA A 129 28.64 -0.49 -7.48
N ILE A 130 28.06 0.54 -6.88
CA ILE A 130 28.79 1.69 -6.38
C ILE A 130 28.87 1.74 -4.87
N THR A 131 28.09 0.91 -4.17
CA THR A 131 28.17 0.75 -2.71
C THR A 131 28.50 -0.70 -2.34
N GLU A 132 29.19 -0.84 -1.21
CA GLU A 132 29.45 -2.13 -0.53
C GLU A 132 29.21 -1.92 0.98
N MET A 133 27.94 -1.62 1.31
CA MET A 133 27.54 -1.40 2.69
C MET A 133 27.39 -2.74 3.40
N ALA A 134 27.86 -2.83 4.64
CA ALA A 134 27.69 -4.02 5.49
C ALA A 134 26.22 -4.35 5.78
N ARG A 135 25.35 -3.34 5.65
CA ARG A 135 23.88 -3.45 5.71
C ARG A 135 23.29 -2.84 4.45
N ARG A 136 21.94 -2.84 4.34
CA ARG A 136 21.25 -2.33 3.15
C ARG A 136 21.64 -0.89 2.79
N ALA A 137 21.78 -0.64 1.49
CA ALA A 137 21.74 0.68 0.89
C ALA A 137 20.47 0.79 0.03
N SER A 138 19.71 1.87 0.14
CA SER A 138 18.41 2.02 -0.53
C SER A 138 18.06 3.48 -0.83
N GLY A 139 17.08 3.70 -1.73
CA GLY A 139 16.58 5.02 -2.07
C GLY A 139 17.64 5.92 -2.71
N PRO A 140 18.28 5.54 -3.83
CA PRO A 140 19.25 6.39 -4.48
C PRO A 140 18.61 7.70 -4.95
N GLU A 141 19.30 8.81 -4.75
CA GLU A 141 18.89 10.16 -5.19
C GLU A 141 20.10 10.86 -5.79
N TRP A 142 20.02 11.26 -7.05
CA TRP A 142 21.10 11.93 -7.74
C TRP A 142 21.27 13.38 -7.29
N SER A 143 22.51 13.84 -7.10
CA SER A 143 22.80 15.25 -7.00
C SER A 143 22.44 15.99 -8.31
N PRO A 144 22.06 17.27 -8.26
CA PRO A 144 21.69 18.03 -9.46
C PRO A 144 22.76 18.07 -10.56
N ASP A 145 24.03 17.96 -10.20
CA ASP A 145 25.17 17.90 -11.15
C ASP A 145 25.45 16.48 -11.68
N GLY A 146 24.71 15.47 -11.21
CA GLY A 146 24.83 14.08 -11.61
C GLY A 146 26.15 13.40 -11.22
N LYS A 147 26.90 13.94 -10.25
CA LYS A 147 28.22 13.40 -9.83
C LYS A 147 28.21 12.62 -8.54
N THR A 148 27.17 12.78 -7.74
CA THR A 148 27.03 12.16 -6.41
C THR A 148 25.66 11.53 -6.27
N ILE A 149 25.57 10.44 -5.51
CA ILE A 149 24.30 9.82 -5.13
C ILE A 149 24.16 9.85 -3.61
N ALA A 150 23.03 10.38 -3.12
CA ALA A 150 22.60 10.21 -1.75
C ALA A 150 21.79 8.93 -1.61
N PHE A 151 21.89 8.24 -0.47
CA PHE A 151 21.15 7.00 -0.20
C PHE A 151 20.97 6.79 1.31
N ALA A 152 20.04 5.96 1.69
CA ALA A 152 19.78 5.59 3.08
C ALA A 152 20.47 4.27 3.44
N ALA A 153 21.11 4.22 4.63
CA ALA A 153 21.68 3.00 5.19
C ALA A 153 21.63 3.00 6.72
N THR A 154 21.56 1.80 7.32
CA THR A 154 21.61 1.58 8.78
C THR A 154 23.00 1.19 9.28
N ALA A 155 24.02 1.24 8.40
CA ALA A 155 25.40 0.94 8.74
C ALA A 155 26.01 2.06 9.61
N LYS A 156 26.94 1.69 10.50
CA LYS A 156 27.83 2.61 11.20
C LYS A 156 29.15 2.74 10.43
N PRO A 157 29.92 3.83 10.60
CA PRO A 157 31.25 3.96 9.97
C PRO A 157 32.18 2.78 10.29
N GLU A 158 32.09 2.24 11.50
CA GLU A 158 32.90 1.12 11.97
C GLU A 158 32.60 -0.19 11.20
N ASP A 159 31.41 -0.33 10.65
CA ASP A 159 31.02 -1.50 9.83
C ASP A 159 31.74 -1.52 8.48
N LEU A 160 32.26 -0.40 8.03
CA LEU A 160 33.03 -0.26 6.77
C LEU A 160 34.52 -0.52 6.95
N ALA A 161 35.01 -0.58 8.20
CA ALA A 161 36.40 -0.90 8.47
C ALA A 161 36.71 -2.37 8.13
N PRO A 162 37.93 -2.68 7.67
CA PRO A 162 38.37 -4.06 7.46
C PRO A 162 38.22 -4.86 8.76
N LYS A 163 37.57 -6.03 8.67
CA LYS A 163 37.41 -6.92 9.83
C LYS A 163 38.78 -7.50 10.19
N SER A 164 39.38 -7.04 11.27
CA SER A 164 40.63 -7.55 11.80
C SER A 164 40.38 -8.36 13.07
N GLY A 165 40.79 -9.64 13.07
CA GLY A 165 40.81 -10.50 14.28
C GLY A 165 39.49 -11.24 14.56
N ASP A 166 39.57 -12.13 15.57
CA ASP A 166 38.43 -12.86 16.12
C ASP A 166 37.44 -11.87 16.76
N LYS A 167 36.20 -11.87 16.29
CA LYS A 167 35.16 -11.06 16.94
C LYS A 167 34.91 -11.59 18.36
N PRO A 168 34.90 -10.71 19.38
CA PRO A 168 34.43 -11.12 20.70
C PRO A 168 32.98 -11.64 20.56
N ARG A 169 32.62 -12.62 21.37
CA ARG A 169 31.24 -13.14 21.40
C ARG A 169 30.28 -12.00 21.71
N GLU A 170 29.48 -11.61 20.74
CA GLU A 170 28.39 -10.69 20.97
C GLU A 170 27.22 -11.43 21.66
N SER A 171 26.65 -10.83 22.71
CA SER A 171 25.47 -11.38 23.38
C SER A 171 24.25 -11.17 22.46
N ASP A 172 23.37 -12.15 22.40
CA ASP A 172 22.04 -12.06 21.76
C ASP A 172 20.95 -11.59 22.74
N VAL A 173 21.30 -11.34 23.99
CA VAL A 173 20.42 -10.76 25.00
C VAL A 173 20.19 -9.29 24.71
N ARG A 174 18.93 -8.87 24.76
CA ARG A 174 18.51 -7.48 24.53
C ARG A 174 18.04 -6.86 25.84
N VAL A 175 18.51 -5.65 26.11
CA VAL A 175 17.98 -4.78 27.17
C VAL A 175 17.06 -3.76 26.50
N ILE A 176 15.78 -3.80 26.83
CA ILE A 176 14.76 -2.93 26.23
C ILE A 176 14.42 -1.82 27.22
N THR A 177 14.55 -0.59 26.77
CA THR A 177 14.35 0.62 27.59
C THR A 177 13.25 1.54 27.02
N GLU A 178 12.74 1.25 25.82
CA GLU A 178 11.74 2.09 25.13
C GLU A 178 10.44 1.32 24.88
N ALA A 179 9.32 2.03 24.88
CA ALA A 179 8.00 1.43 24.70
C ALA A 179 7.80 0.84 23.31
N GLU A 180 8.33 1.49 22.26
CA GLU A 180 8.24 1.02 20.87
C GLU A 180 9.52 0.24 20.51
N TYR A 181 9.59 -1.00 20.93
CA TYR A 181 10.75 -1.88 20.74
C TYR A 181 10.59 -2.90 19.62
N ARG A 182 9.37 -3.04 19.07
CA ARG A 182 9.06 -3.89 17.92
C ARG A 182 8.44 -3.05 16.81
N ALA A 183 8.54 -3.53 15.57
CA ALA A 183 7.83 -2.94 14.45
C ALA A 183 7.41 -4.00 13.45
N ASN A 184 6.21 -3.85 12.92
CA ASN A 184 5.68 -4.67 11.85
C ASN A 184 6.59 -4.57 10.61
N GLY A 185 6.83 -5.68 9.92
CA GLY A 185 7.69 -5.73 8.74
C GLY A 185 9.18 -5.91 9.03
N ILE A 186 9.62 -5.88 10.29
CA ILE A 186 10.96 -6.34 10.68
C ILE A 186 10.90 -7.85 10.85
N SER A 187 11.62 -8.58 9.97
CA SER A 187 11.61 -10.04 9.95
C SER A 187 12.21 -10.65 11.22
N GLY A 188 11.75 -11.84 11.56
CA GLY A 188 12.18 -12.60 12.71
C GLY A 188 11.53 -12.10 14.01
N SER A 189 12.33 -11.65 14.96
CA SER A 189 11.81 -11.21 16.26
C SER A 189 11.09 -9.85 16.26
N GLY A 190 11.10 -9.11 15.14
CA GLY A 190 10.47 -7.79 15.01
C GLY A 190 11.17 -6.66 15.77
N PHE A 191 12.27 -6.91 16.48
CA PHE A 191 12.92 -5.91 17.31
C PHE A 191 13.58 -4.80 16.50
N VAL A 192 13.30 -3.56 16.89
CA VAL A 192 13.92 -2.35 16.34
C VAL A 192 15.36 -2.23 16.83
N ASP A 193 16.32 -2.09 15.92
CA ASP A 193 17.73 -1.85 16.22
C ASP A 193 17.96 -0.33 16.43
N ARG A 194 17.74 0.15 17.66
CA ARG A 194 17.88 1.58 18.02
C ARG A 194 19.32 2.09 17.91
N ASP A 195 20.30 1.22 18.00
CA ASP A 195 21.70 1.61 17.82
C ASP A 195 22.08 1.90 16.37
N ARG A 196 21.19 1.56 15.43
CA ARG A 196 21.42 1.66 13.99
C ARG A 196 20.23 2.30 13.24
N PRO A 197 19.86 3.54 13.59
CA PRO A 197 18.82 4.23 12.86
C PRO A 197 19.23 4.44 11.39
N SER A 198 18.25 4.54 10.51
CA SER A 198 18.51 4.88 9.10
C SER A 198 19.13 6.27 9.00
N GLN A 199 20.25 6.37 8.31
CA GLN A 199 20.99 7.62 8.10
C GLN A 199 21.20 7.87 6.62
N VAL A 200 21.40 9.14 6.24
CA VAL A 200 21.73 9.54 4.87
C VAL A 200 23.24 9.47 4.69
N TRP A 201 23.62 8.87 3.57
CA TRP A 201 25.00 8.73 3.11
C TRP A 201 25.12 9.30 1.70
N THR A 202 26.30 9.71 1.30
CA THR A 202 26.63 10.11 -0.06
C THR A 202 27.79 9.31 -0.61
N ILE A 203 27.79 9.10 -1.92
CA ILE A 203 28.91 8.49 -2.64
C ILE A 203 29.13 9.20 -3.97
N ALA A 204 30.39 9.59 -4.22
CA ALA A 204 30.80 10.12 -5.51
C ALA A 204 30.84 9.01 -6.55
N LEU A 205 30.41 9.31 -7.77
CA LEU A 205 30.53 8.35 -8.87
C LEU A 205 31.99 8.14 -9.22
N PRO A 206 32.43 6.86 -9.35
CA PRO A 206 33.77 6.56 -9.79
C PRO A 206 33.98 7.00 -11.25
N ALA A 207 35.17 7.42 -11.57
CA ALA A 207 35.56 7.58 -12.97
C ALA A 207 35.54 6.23 -13.70
N ALA A 208 35.52 6.27 -15.04
CA ALA A 208 35.47 5.03 -15.83
C ALA A 208 36.69 4.14 -15.53
N GLY A 209 36.43 2.93 -15.05
CA GLY A 209 37.46 1.95 -14.69
C GLY A 209 38.01 2.06 -13.26
N GLU A 210 37.65 3.08 -12.51
CA GLU A 210 38.07 3.24 -11.11
C GLU A 210 37.11 2.55 -10.13
N PRO A 211 37.58 2.06 -8.97
CA PRO A 211 36.73 1.57 -7.92
C PRO A 211 35.95 2.73 -7.27
N PRO A 212 34.77 2.47 -6.67
CA PRO A 212 34.06 3.51 -5.92
C PRO A 212 34.88 4.01 -4.71
N ALA A 213 34.82 5.31 -4.47
CA ALA A 213 35.35 5.88 -3.23
C ALA A 213 34.53 5.42 -2.02
N PRO A 214 35.08 5.42 -0.79
CA PRO A 214 34.29 5.16 0.40
C PRO A 214 33.11 6.13 0.53
N PRO A 215 31.91 5.64 0.92
CA PRO A 215 30.76 6.51 1.13
C PRO A 215 30.97 7.39 2.37
N THR A 216 30.40 8.60 2.32
CA THR A 216 30.43 9.57 3.42
C THR A 216 29.08 9.58 4.13
N ARG A 217 29.09 9.44 5.46
CA ARG A 217 27.90 9.59 6.30
C ARG A 217 27.58 11.07 6.47
N VAL A 218 26.37 11.48 6.05
CA VAL A 218 25.93 12.89 6.08
C VAL A 218 25.16 13.21 7.34
N THR A 219 24.23 12.34 7.73
CA THR A 219 23.47 12.47 8.98
C THR A 219 23.98 11.53 10.04
N SER A 220 23.80 11.89 11.32
CA SER A 220 24.24 11.10 12.47
C SER A 220 23.33 11.32 13.67
N GLY A 221 23.47 10.49 14.70
CA GLY A 221 22.70 10.57 15.93
C GLY A 221 21.69 9.43 16.07
N GLU A 222 20.78 9.57 17.02
CA GLU A 222 19.83 8.55 17.45
C GLU A 222 18.54 8.51 16.60
N PHE A 223 18.31 9.55 15.79
CA PHE A 223 17.06 9.72 15.05
C PHE A 223 17.20 9.23 13.61
N PRO A 224 16.22 8.47 13.09
CA PRO A 224 16.21 8.08 11.70
C PRO A 224 15.98 9.30 10.78
N ALA A 225 16.72 9.33 9.67
CA ALA A 225 16.49 10.27 8.57
C ALA A 225 15.81 9.53 7.42
N SER A 226 14.72 10.09 6.90
CA SER A 226 13.91 9.50 5.83
C SER A 226 13.65 10.51 4.70
N SER A 227 13.16 10.03 3.57
CA SER A 227 12.72 10.88 2.44
C SER A 227 13.75 11.93 2.01
N HIS A 228 15.04 11.55 1.99
CA HIS A 228 16.12 12.49 1.66
C HIS A 228 16.04 12.99 0.21
N ARG A 229 16.36 14.27 0.02
CA ARG A 229 16.37 14.98 -1.26
C ARG A 229 17.53 15.98 -1.29
N TRP A 230 18.06 16.23 -2.47
CA TRP A 230 19.02 17.30 -2.68
C TRP A 230 18.34 18.68 -2.76
N SER A 231 19.02 19.71 -2.24
CA SER A 231 18.71 21.10 -2.62
C SER A 231 18.99 21.31 -4.11
N ARG A 232 18.33 22.31 -4.72
CA ARG A 232 18.47 22.56 -6.17
C ARG A 232 19.88 22.94 -6.60
N ASP A 233 20.65 23.57 -5.72
CA ASP A 233 22.06 23.90 -5.95
C ASP A 233 23.03 22.77 -5.61
N GLY A 234 22.54 21.65 -5.07
CA GLY A 234 23.33 20.49 -4.67
C GLY A 234 24.23 20.70 -3.45
N SER A 235 24.08 21.81 -2.71
CA SER A 235 24.93 22.13 -1.54
C SER A 235 24.41 21.49 -0.25
N GLN A 236 23.10 21.19 -0.18
CA GLN A 236 22.42 20.68 1.01
C GLN A 236 21.68 19.37 0.69
N ILE A 237 21.43 18.60 1.73
CA ILE A 237 20.50 17.49 1.73
C ILE A 237 19.36 17.80 2.70
N TYR A 238 18.13 17.68 2.23
CA TYR A 238 16.91 17.78 3.00
C TYR A 238 16.47 16.37 3.40
N PHE A 239 15.84 16.22 4.56
CA PHE A 239 15.29 14.94 5.02
C PHE A 239 14.18 15.16 6.05
N VAL A 240 13.33 14.16 6.23
CA VAL A 240 12.27 14.16 7.25
C VAL A 240 12.73 13.37 8.47
N ALA A 241 12.48 13.89 9.66
CA ALA A 241 12.71 13.19 10.92
C ALA A 241 11.77 13.71 12.01
N ASP A 242 11.44 12.85 12.99
CA ASP A 242 11.08 13.28 14.34
C ASP A 242 12.35 13.19 15.19
N ARG A 243 12.80 14.31 15.74
CA ARG A 243 14.04 14.40 16.53
C ARG A 243 13.77 14.55 18.03
N ARG A 244 12.55 14.25 18.47
CA ARG A 244 12.20 14.20 19.89
C ARG A 244 12.60 12.84 20.46
N ARG A 245 13.20 12.86 21.63
CA ARG A 245 13.48 11.62 22.36
C ARG A 245 12.17 11.04 22.87
N GLU A 246 12.00 9.72 22.73
CA GLU A 246 10.79 9.02 23.14
C GLU A 246 9.52 9.69 22.60
N SER A 247 9.51 9.91 21.27
CA SER A 247 8.45 10.63 20.56
C SER A 247 7.06 10.06 20.79
N TYR A 248 6.96 8.81 21.22
CA TYR A 248 5.70 8.13 21.55
C TYR A 248 4.93 8.70 22.76
N TYR A 249 5.52 9.61 23.53
CA TYR A 249 4.79 10.38 24.58
C TYR A 249 4.05 11.60 24.04
N TYR A 250 4.23 11.92 22.79
CA TYR A 250 3.72 13.14 22.17
C TYR A 250 2.90 12.82 20.93
N PRO A 251 2.04 13.73 20.45
CA PRO A 251 1.41 13.60 19.15
C PRO A 251 2.45 13.40 18.05
N ASN A 252 2.07 12.68 16.99
CA ASN A 252 2.95 12.48 15.85
C ASN A 252 3.40 13.82 15.29
N ASP A 253 4.71 13.96 15.11
CA ASP A 253 5.35 15.18 14.62
C ASP A 253 6.59 14.80 13.82
N SER A 254 6.76 15.38 12.66
CA SER A 254 7.96 15.22 11.87
C SER A 254 8.17 16.44 10.98
N ASP A 255 9.41 16.92 10.98
CA ASP A 255 9.81 18.13 10.30
C ASP A 255 10.76 17.84 9.13
N ILE A 256 10.94 18.83 8.24
CA ILE A 256 11.98 18.80 7.24
C ILE A 256 13.23 19.48 7.82
N PHE A 257 14.33 18.74 7.83
CA PHE A 257 15.65 19.21 8.23
C PHE A 257 16.56 19.39 7.03
N THR A 258 17.60 20.17 7.22
CA THR A 258 18.67 20.35 6.24
C THR A 258 20.04 20.14 6.87
N VAL A 259 20.98 19.64 6.06
CA VAL A 259 22.38 19.45 6.42
C VAL A 259 23.25 19.65 5.18
N SER A 260 24.48 20.15 5.34
CA SER A 260 25.43 20.21 4.22
C SER A 260 25.66 18.82 3.61
N LYS A 261 25.85 18.73 2.31
CA LYS A 261 26.18 17.47 1.61
C LYS A 261 27.42 16.77 2.17
N ASP A 262 28.29 17.49 2.82
CA ASP A 262 29.51 16.98 3.44
C ASP A 262 29.34 16.68 4.94
N GLY A 263 28.09 16.77 5.45
CA GLY A 263 27.77 16.59 6.86
C GLY A 263 27.88 17.89 7.67
N GLY A 264 27.76 17.77 9.00
CA GLY A 264 27.85 18.90 9.93
C GLY A 264 26.56 19.16 10.70
N GLU A 265 26.28 20.43 11.01
CA GLU A 265 25.12 20.83 11.80
C GLU A 265 23.81 20.59 11.05
N VAL A 266 22.89 19.88 11.69
CA VAL A 266 21.51 19.68 11.19
C VAL A 266 20.64 20.83 11.68
N LYS A 267 19.94 21.49 10.74
CA LYS A 267 19.04 22.62 11.02
C LYS A 267 17.61 22.28 10.59
N THR A 268 16.63 22.78 11.33
CA THR A 268 15.23 22.73 10.90
C THR A 268 15.05 23.65 9.69
N LEU A 269 14.46 23.12 8.63
CA LEU A 269 14.16 23.85 7.40
C LEU A 269 12.69 24.28 7.34
N VAL A 270 11.77 23.33 7.64
CA VAL A 270 10.32 23.57 7.70
C VAL A 270 9.77 22.75 8.85
N SER A 271 8.90 23.35 9.66
CA SER A 271 8.22 22.71 10.79
C SER A 271 6.75 23.11 10.81
N ILE A 272 5.89 22.18 11.18
CA ILE A 272 4.46 22.40 11.50
C ILE A 272 4.12 21.71 12.82
N ASP A 273 3.01 22.06 13.43
CA ASP A 273 2.45 21.28 14.56
C ASP A 273 1.75 20.05 13.99
N GLY A 274 2.52 18.97 13.74
CA GLY A 274 2.08 17.75 13.08
C GLY A 274 3.14 17.09 12.21
N SER A 275 2.74 16.17 11.35
CA SER A 275 3.66 15.35 10.57
C SER A 275 3.78 15.81 9.12
N ILE A 276 5.01 15.87 8.60
CA ILE A 276 5.30 16.03 7.17
C ILE A 276 5.63 14.65 6.59
N ILE A 277 4.86 14.21 5.58
CA ILE A 277 4.98 12.83 5.05
C ILE A 277 5.61 12.76 3.65
N ALA A 278 5.52 13.83 2.86
CA ALA A 278 6.11 13.93 1.53
C ALA A 278 6.40 15.38 1.18
N TYR A 279 7.43 15.66 0.40
CA TYR A 279 7.77 17.04 0.03
C TYR A 279 8.54 17.11 -1.29
N ALA A 280 8.56 18.32 -1.88
CA ALA A 280 9.34 18.63 -3.06
C ALA A 280 9.83 20.09 -3.04
N PRO A 281 11.14 20.36 -3.28
CA PRO A 281 11.65 21.70 -3.52
C PRO A 281 11.14 22.27 -4.85
N SER A 282 10.79 23.57 -4.87
CA SER A 282 10.39 24.27 -6.10
C SER A 282 11.53 24.33 -7.13
N PRO A 283 11.22 24.54 -8.43
CA PRO A 283 12.23 24.62 -9.48
C PRO A 283 13.29 25.69 -9.25
N ASP A 284 12.93 26.81 -8.64
CA ASP A 284 13.84 27.91 -8.29
C ASP A 284 14.58 27.71 -6.97
N GLY A 285 14.27 26.63 -6.22
CA GLY A 285 14.89 26.31 -4.93
C GLY A 285 14.50 27.23 -3.77
N LYS A 286 13.51 28.11 -3.95
CA LYS A 286 13.13 29.11 -2.92
C LYS A 286 11.93 28.69 -2.08
N ARG A 287 11.22 27.64 -2.47
CA ARG A 287 10.04 27.12 -1.75
C ARG A 287 10.11 25.60 -1.62
N ILE A 288 9.37 25.08 -0.65
CA ILE A 288 9.06 23.65 -0.53
C ILE A 288 7.54 23.49 -0.49
N ALA A 289 7.02 22.59 -1.33
CA ALA A 289 5.68 22.05 -1.18
C ALA A 289 5.74 20.74 -0.40
N PHE A 290 4.76 20.50 0.45
CA PHE A 290 4.73 19.27 1.24
C PHE A 290 3.29 18.84 1.58
N VAL A 291 3.14 17.56 1.90
CA VAL A 291 1.92 17.01 2.50
C VAL A 291 2.11 17.03 4.01
N GLY A 292 1.29 17.81 4.67
CA GLY A 292 1.29 17.97 6.12
C GLY A 292 0.02 17.41 6.74
N ILE A 293 0.17 16.73 7.88
CA ILE A 293 -0.93 16.20 8.71
C ILE A 293 -0.90 16.96 10.03
N PRO A 294 -1.76 17.99 10.23
CA PRO A 294 -1.75 18.76 11.48
C PRO A 294 -2.20 17.90 12.65
N ALA A 295 -1.53 18.01 13.80
CA ALA A 295 -1.88 17.27 15.00
C ALA A 295 -3.28 17.60 15.51
N GLY A 296 -3.70 18.87 15.37
CA GLY A 296 -4.98 19.38 15.88
C GLY A 296 -4.92 19.73 17.37
N LYS A 297 -5.85 20.60 17.79
CA LYS A 297 -6.05 20.96 19.21
C LYS A 297 -7.54 21.04 19.48
N PRO A 298 -8.14 20.10 20.26
CA PRO A 298 -7.49 18.92 20.88
C PRO A 298 -6.98 17.90 19.83
N GLU A 299 -6.12 17.00 20.27
CA GLU A 299 -5.59 15.90 19.46
C GLU A 299 -6.71 15.06 18.85
N ARG A 300 -6.49 14.58 17.65
CA ARG A 300 -7.48 13.85 16.86
C ARG A 300 -7.04 12.42 16.59
N SER A 301 -7.98 11.51 16.43
CA SER A 301 -7.69 10.16 15.91
C SER A 301 -7.42 10.18 14.40
N TYR A 302 -8.05 11.13 13.69
CA TYR A 302 -7.85 11.38 12.27
C TYR A 302 -7.61 12.87 12.04
N SER A 303 -6.52 13.18 11.37
CA SER A 303 -6.28 14.51 10.81
C SER A 303 -6.09 14.35 9.30
N GLN A 304 -6.87 15.13 8.56
CA GLN A 304 -6.83 15.12 7.11
C GLN A 304 -5.47 15.59 6.61
N PRO A 305 -4.82 14.88 5.66
CA PRO A 305 -3.61 15.35 5.01
C PRO A 305 -3.91 16.52 4.09
N ASP A 306 -3.11 17.59 4.20
CA ASP A 306 -3.23 18.82 3.42
C ASP A 306 -1.98 19.10 2.59
N LEU A 307 -2.14 19.92 1.53
CA LEU A 307 -1.06 20.47 0.73
C LEU A 307 -0.59 21.81 1.32
N TRP A 308 0.70 21.90 1.60
CA TRP A 308 1.33 23.08 2.19
C TRP A 308 2.47 23.61 1.33
N VAL A 309 2.78 24.88 1.50
CA VAL A 309 3.97 25.53 0.90
C VAL A 309 4.67 26.42 1.95
N ALA A 310 5.99 26.37 1.96
CA ALA A 310 6.82 27.27 2.76
C ALA A 310 7.93 27.88 1.89
N ASP A 311 8.25 29.15 2.11
CA ASP A 311 9.47 29.77 1.59
C ASP A 311 10.69 29.25 2.36
N ILE A 312 11.81 29.03 1.70
CA ILE A 312 13.05 28.55 2.32
C ILE A 312 14.23 29.48 1.99
N PRO A 313 15.12 29.72 3.00
CA PRO A 313 15.01 29.28 4.39
C PRO A 313 14.07 30.15 5.23
N GLY A 314 13.36 29.54 6.21
CA GLY A 314 12.76 30.26 7.34
C GLY A 314 11.41 30.93 7.13
N GLY A 315 10.72 30.66 6.02
CA GLY A 315 9.35 31.13 5.81
C GLY A 315 8.32 30.38 6.65
N THR A 316 7.23 31.06 7.03
CA THR A 316 6.11 30.43 7.73
C THR A 316 5.35 29.49 6.79
N PRO A 317 5.16 28.22 7.13
CA PRO A 317 4.36 27.29 6.34
C PRO A 317 2.92 27.78 6.19
N ARG A 318 2.37 27.64 4.99
CA ARG A 318 1.00 28.01 4.67
C ARG A 318 0.26 26.80 4.15
N ASN A 319 -0.86 26.46 4.79
CA ASN A 319 -1.77 25.43 4.31
C ASN A 319 -2.54 25.96 3.10
N LEU A 320 -2.38 25.29 1.95
CA LEU A 320 -3.04 25.65 0.71
C LEU A 320 -4.44 25.07 0.60
N THR A 321 -4.70 23.97 1.29
CA THR A 321 -5.93 23.17 1.14
C THR A 321 -6.74 23.09 2.43
N ALA A 322 -6.59 24.06 3.35
CA ALA A 322 -7.30 24.07 4.63
C ALA A 322 -8.83 23.99 4.51
N ASP A 323 -9.38 24.54 3.41
CA ASP A 323 -10.82 24.51 3.12
C ASP A 323 -11.21 23.42 2.09
N TYR A 324 -10.28 22.53 1.75
CA TYR A 324 -10.47 21.47 0.78
C TYR A 324 -10.70 20.13 1.52
N ASP A 325 -11.96 19.72 1.60
CA ASP A 325 -12.37 18.62 2.48
C ASP A 325 -12.21 17.23 1.84
N PHE A 326 -11.02 16.97 1.24
CA PHE A 326 -10.60 15.68 0.71
C PHE A 326 -9.12 15.43 0.99
N ASP A 327 -8.72 14.16 1.09
CA ASP A 327 -7.36 13.77 1.47
C ASP A 327 -6.34 14.06 0.38
N ILE A 328 -5.44 15.00 0.62
CA ILE A 328 -4.25 15.16 -0.22
C ILE A 328 -3.35 13.93 -0.06
N ASN A 329 -2.95 13.36 -1.18
CA ASN A 329 -2.22 12.08 -1.25
C ASN A 329 -3.02 10.88 -0.74
N GLY A 330 -4.35 10.99 -0.66
CA GLY A 330 -5.25 9.90 -0.29
C GLY A 330 -5.13 8.69 -1.21
N SER A 331 -5.63 7.55 -0.76
CA SER A 331 -5.50 6.29 -1.49
C SER A 331 -6.67 5.37 -1.20
N ILE A 332 -6.84 4.35 -2.07
CA ILE A 332 -7.88 3.33 -1.94
C ILE A 332 -7.25 2.05 -1.40
N GLY A 333 -7.90 1.42 -0.44
CA GLY A 333 -7.47 0.15 0.13
C GLY A 333 -7.79 -1.03 -0.80
N GLY A 334 -6.80 -1.88 -1.06
CA GLY A 334 -6.95 -3.10 -1.85
C GLY A 334 -5.87 -4.11 -1.48
N ASP A 335 -5.96 -5.30 -2.06
CA ASP A 335 -5.02 -6.40 -1.81
C ASP A 335 -4.01 -6.62 -2.95
N GLN A 336 -4.08 -5.83 -4.03
CA GLN A 336 -3.25 -6.01 -5.23
C GLN A 336 -2.37 -4.79 -5.59
N ARG A 337 -1.89 -4.06 -4.61
CA ARG A 337 -0.73 -3.19 -4.80
C ARG A 337 0.52 -4.04 -4.98
N SER A 338 1.51 -3.48 -5.67
CA SER A 338 2.78 -4.19 -5.87
C SER A 338 3.41 -4.64 -4.54
N PRO A 339 3.68 -5.93 -4.35
CA PRO A 339 4.27 -6.44 -3.12
C PRO A 339 5.74 -6.05 -2.94
N ARG A 340 6.38 -5.54 -3.98
CA ARG A 340 7.79 -5.10 -4.00
C ARG A 340 7.93 -3.82 -4.82
N GLY A 341 8.95 -3.03 -4.53
CA GLY A 341 9.33 -1.87 -5.34
C GLY A 341 8.38 -0.67 -5.24
N ALA A 342 7.40 -0.67 -4.35
CA ALA A 342 6.54 0.49 -4.17
C ALA A 342 7.36 1.71 -3.69
N SER A 343 7.06 2.89 -4.23
CA SER A 343 7.65 4.15 -3.82
C SER A 343 6.54 5.20 -3.65
N PRO A 344 6.47 5.88 -2.50
CA PRO A 344 5.50 6.95 -2.32
C PRO A 344 5.82 8.12 -3.25
N ALA A 345 4.80 8.67 -3.89
CA ALA A 345 4.89 9.89 -4.67
C ALA A 345 4.54 11.11 -3.78
N GLY A 346 5.19 12.23 -4.06
CA GLY A 346 4.93 13.50 -3.39
C GLY A 346 4.43 14.56 -4.37
N PRO A 347 4.29 15.81 -3.93
CA PRO A 347 3.88 16.90 -4.81
C PRO A 347 4.90 17.12 -5.94
N ILE A 348 4.41 17.49 -7.12
CA ILE A 348 5.21 17.85 -8.27
C ILE A 348 4.93 19.32 -8.60
N TRP A 349 5.96 20.14 -8.65
CA TRP A 349 5.87 21.52 -9.10
C TRP A 349 5.80 21.60 -10.62
N SER A 350 4.94 22.48 -11.18
CA SER A 350 5.09 22.90 -12.57
C SER A 350 6.44 23.55 -12.80
N ALA A 351 6.95 23.51 -14.04
CA ALA A 351 8.28 24.07 -14.36
C ALA A 351 8.40 25.58 -14.04
N ASP A 352 7.30 26.31 -14.13
CA ASP A 352 7.23 27.76 -13.79
C ASP A 352 6.97 28.01 -12.29
N GLY A 353 6.79 26.98 -11.48
CA GLY A 353 6.55 27.06 -10.04
C GLY A 353 5.20 27.66 -9.65
N ARG A 354 4.21 27.72 -10.56
CA ARG A 354 2.89 28.30 -10.29
C ARG A 354 1.84 27.28 -9.88
N SER A 355 2.04 26.03 -10.23
CA SER A 355 1.10 24.95 -9.93
C SER A 355 1.78 23.80 -9.24
N LEU A 356 0.97 23.03 -8.51
CA LEU A 356 1.34 21.80 -7.82
C LEU A 356 0.42 20.67 -8.27
N PHE A 357 1.00 19.53 -8.60
CA PHE A 357 0.28 18.32 -8.96
C PHE A 357 0.48 17.29 -7.87
N ILE A 358 -0.61 16.70 -7.44
CA ILE A 358 -0.58 15.69 -6.39
C ILE A 358 -1.80 14.78 -6.49
N LYS A 359 -1.67 13.57 -6.01
CA LYS A 359 -2.80 12.66 -5.86
C LYS A 359 -3.76 13.16 -4.80
N VAL A 360 -5.05 13.01 -5.04
CA VAL A 360 -6.15 13.32 -4.12
C VAL A 360 -7.05 12.11 -4.00
N GLY A 361 -7.38 11.74 -2.77
CA GLY A 361 -8.41 10.75 -2.48
C GLY A 361 -9.77 11.45 -2.31
N ARG A 362 -10.75 11.09 -3.14
CA ARG A 362 -12.12 11.61 -3.08
C ARG A 362 -13.09 10.45 -3.08
N HIS A 363 -13.79 10.25 -1.97
CA HIS A 363 -14.69 9.13 -1.87
C HIS A 363 -13.98 7.81 -2.23
N GLY A 364 -14.52 7.04 -3.17
CA GLY A 364 -13.95 5.79 -3.65
C GLY A 364 -12.90 5.89 -4.76
N ASP A 365 -12.40 7.09 -5.09
CA ASP A 365 -11.42 7.32 -6.14
C ASP A 365 -10.13 7.94 -5.59
N ALA A 366 -9.01 7.71 -6.28
CA ALA A 366 -7.77 8.42 -6.05
C ALA A 366 -7.13 8.83 -7.37
N ASP A 367 -7.09 10.13 -7.64
CA ASP A 367 -6.67 10.69 -8.92
C ASP A 367 -5.71 11.87 -8.75
N LEU A 368 -5.02 12.25 -9.83
CA LEU A 368 -4.14 13.43 -9.84
C LEU A 368 -4.96 14.70 -9.96
N ALA A 369 -4.62 15.70 -9.17
CA ALA A 369 -5.19 17.03 -9.22
C ALA A 369 -4.12 18.11 -9.29
N ALA A 370 -4.46 19.24 -9.90
CA ALA A 370 -3.61 20.41 -9.99
C ALA A 370 -4.14 21.52 -9.08
N PHE A 371 -3.23 22.15 -8.34
CA PHE A 371 -3.53 23.26 -7.43
C PHE A 371 -2.68 24.48 -7.79
N ASP A 372 -3.26 25.66 -7.72
CA ASP A 372 -2.51 26.90 -7.78
C ASP A 372 -1.62 27.05 -6.53
N ALA A 373 -0.31 27.22 -6.73
CA ALA A 373 0.66 27.20 -5.64
C ALA A 373 0.60 28.45 -4.74
N GLN A 374 -0.14 29.47 -5.12
CA GLN A 374 -0.34 30.67 -4.32
C GLN A 374 -1.66 30.67 -3.58
N SER A 375 -2.76 30.38 -4.24
CA SER A 375 -4.11 30.44 -3.66
C SER A 375 -4.59 29.11 -3.08
N GLY A 376 -3.98 27.98 -3.46
CA GLY A 376 -4.48 26.66 -3.13
C GLY A 376 -5.74 26.22 -3.89
N LYS A 377 -6.21 27.05 -4.82
CA LYS A 377 -7.38 26.72 -5.62
C LYS A 377 -7.08 25.53 -6.52
N GLU A 378 -7.97 24.56 -6.53
CA GLU A 378 -7.92 23.48 -7.51
C GLU A 378 -8.16 24.04 -8.91
N LEU A 379 -7.25 23.75 -9.83
CA LEU A 379 -7.30 24.20 -11.23
C LEU A 379 -8.09 23.22 -12.10
N SER A 380 -7.84 21.94 -11.91
CA SER A 380 -8.64 20.83 -12.46
C SER A 380 -8.06 19.49 -12.00
N GLY A 381 -8.87 18.45 -11.99
CA GLY A 381 -8.38 17.08 -11.89
C GLY A 381 -7.69 16.64 -13.18
N ALA A 382 -6.66 15.80 -13.08
CA ALA A 382 -6.10 15.10 -14.22
C ALA A 382 -6.86 13.78 -14.40
N GLY A 383 -7.50 13.60 -15.54
CA GLY A 383 -8.29 12.41 -15.84
C GLY A 383 -9.80 12.64 -15.80
N ALA A 384 -10.46 12.21 -16.85
CA ALA A 384 -11.91 12.42 -17.01
C ALA A 384 -12.74 11.20 -16.57
N ASP A 385 -12.10 10.09 -16.18
CA ASP A 385 -12.79 8.87 -15.79
C ASP A 385 -12.63 8.66 -14.27
N PRO A 386 -13.70 8.88 -13.47
CA PRO A 386 -13.63 8.82 -12.02
C PRO A 386 -13.56 7.35 -11.70
N HIS A 387 -13.56 6.37 -11.94
CA HIS A 387 -13.61 4.98 -11.42
C HIS A 387 -12.26 4.28 -11.44
N HIS A 388 -11.22 4.94 -10.86
CA HIS A 388 -9.89 4.37 -10.79
C HIS A 388 -9.08 4.83 -9.57
N GLU A 389 -7.94 4.19 -9.37
CA GLU A 389 -6.90 4.60 -8.43
C GLU A 389 -5.58 4.84 -9.15
N VAL A 390 -5.04 6.05 -9.05
CA VAL A 390 -3.63 6.34 -9.34
C VAL A 390 -2.80 5.85 -8.13
N ILE A 391 -2.05 4.77 -8.33
CA ILE A 391 -1.24 4.16 -7.26
C ILE A 391 0.05 4.94 -7.04
N SER A 392 0.77 5.25 -8.12
CA SER A 392 2.05 5.97 -8.10
C SER A 392 2.26 6.73 -9.40
N TYR A 393 3.11 7.76 -9.37
CA TYR A 393 3.34 8.63 -10.52
C TYR A 393 4.71 9.34 -10.42
N SER A 394 5.19 9.81 -11.57
CA SER A 394 6.33 10.71 -11.72
C SER A 394 6.18 11.57 -12.96
N ALA A 395 6.92 12.68 -13.07
CA ALA A 395 6.90 13.55 -14.25
C ALA A 395 8.31 13.74 -14.84
N ASP A 396 8.35 14.19 -16.08
CA ASP A 396 9.58 14.69 -16.72
C ASP A 396 10.02 16.03 -16.10
N GLN A 397 11.22 16.48 -16.42
CA GLN A 397 11.78 17.71 -15.86
C GLN A 397 10.99 18.96 -16.25
N ALA A 398 10.40 18.98 -17.42
CA ALA A 398 9.55 20.07 -17.92
C ALA A 398 8.11 20.00 -17.39
N VAL A 399 7.75 18.88 -16.72
CA VAL A 399 6.42 18.61 -16.19
C VAL A 399 5.34 18.69 -17.28
N GLN A 400 5.66 18.19 -18.47
CA GLN A 400 4.76 18.09 -19.62
C GLN A 400 4.15 16.70 -19.76
N ARG A 401 4.79 15.68 -19.16
CA ARG A 401 4.34 14.29 -19.16
C ARG A 401 4.40 13.69 -17.77
N VAL A 402 3.37 12.92 -17.45
CA VAL A 402 3.33 12.12 -16.23
C VAL A 402 3.27 10.65 -16.60
N ALA A 403 4.14 9.84 -15.98
CA ALA A 403 4.01 8.40 -15.93
C ALA A 403 3.19 8.05 -14.70
N ALA A 404 2.15 7.24 -14.82
CA ALA A 404 1.30 6.82 -13.70
C ALA A 404 1.02 5.32 -13.75
N VAL A 405 0.88 4.69 -12.59
CA VAL A 405 0.32 3.36 -12.45
C VAL A 405 -1.14 3.51 -12.02
N ILE A 406 -2.06 3.02 -12.85
CA ILE A 406 -3.51 3.18 -12.65
C ILE A 406 -4.15 1.80 -12.55
N SER A 407 -4.94 1.58 -11.50
CA SER A 407 -5.75 0.38 -11.25
C SER A 407 -7.24 0.71 -11.36
N THR A 408 -8.03 -0.26 -11.80
CA THR A 408 -9.51 -0.18 -11.83
C THR A 408 -10.09 -1.43 -11.15
N PRO A 409 -11.38 -1.51 -10.85
CA PRO A 409 -11.96 -2.72 -10.26
C PRO A 409 -11.78 -4.00 -11.05
N THR A 410 -11.46 -3.92 -12.35
CA THR A 410 -11.29 -5.06 -13.25
C THR A 410 -9.88 -5.19 -13.84
N ALA A 411 -8.92 -4.37 -13.40
CA ALA A 411 -7.53 -4.40 -13.88
C ALA A 411 -6.55 -4.07 -12.74
N ILE A 412 -5.54 -4.94 -12.55
CA ILE A 412 -4.38 -4.63 -11.71
C ILE A 412 -3.63 -3.46 -12.36
N GLY A 413 -2.96 -2.62 -11.57
CA GLY A 413 -2.28 -1.43 -12.07
C GLY A 413 -1.36 -1.65 -13.25
N ASP A 414 -1.65 -0.95 -14.36
CA ASP A 414 -0.81 -0.85 -15.56
C ASP A 414 -0.12 0.50 -15.63
N LEU A 415 0.93 0.59 -16.46
CA LEU A 415 1.64 1.84 -16.74
C LEU A 415 0.86 2.65 -17.76
N TYR A 416 0.67 3.92 -17.44
CA TYR A 416 0.05 4.93 -18.31
C TYR A 416 0.97 6.13 -18.47
N VAL A 417 0.78 6.87 -19.55
CA VAL A 417 1.33 8.21 -19.73
C VAL A 417 0.18 9.20 -19.88
N ILE A 418 0.33 10.36 -19.27
CA ILE A 418 -0.58 11.48 -19.34
C ILE A 418 0.19 12.63 -20.01
N ASP A 419 -0.19 13.02 -21.22
CA ASP A 419 0.41 14.11 -21.96
C ASP A 419 -0.30 15.43 -21.58
N GLY A 420 0.40 16.32 -20.86
CA GLY A 420 -0.19 17.50 -20.22
C GLY A 420 -0.68 17.20 -18.82
N MET A 421 -0.91 18.26 -18.02
CA MET A 421 -1.16 18.11 -16.58
C MET A 421 -2.65 18.32 -16.21
N VAL A 422 -3.47 18.71 -17.16
CA VAL A 422 -4.85 19.18 -16.90
C VAL A 422 -5.79 18.61 -17.95
N GLY A 423 -6.72 17.73 -17.53
CA GLY A 423 -7.81 17.22 -18.37
C GLY A 423 -7.39 16.27 -19.50
N ALA A 424 -6.15 15.79 -19.49
CA ALA A 424 -5.67 14.81 -20.45
C ALA A 424 -6.06 13.38 -20.05
N SER A 425 -6.53 12.59 -21.01
CA SER A 425 -6.85 11.18 -20.77
C SER A 425 -5.57 10.34 -20.69
N PRO A 426 -5.45 9.46 -19.68
CA PRO A 426 -4.33 8.52 -19.57
C PRO A 426 -4.28 7.57 -20.76
N ARG A 427 -3.09 7.40 -21.36
CA ARG A 427 -2.84 6.42 -22.42
C ARG A 427 -2.06 5.24 -21.88
N LYS A 428 -2.64 4.06 -21.98
CA LYS A 428 -2.04 2.79 -21.49
C LYS A 428 -0.79 2.42 -22.29
N LEU A 429 0.28 2.03 -21.61
CA LEU A 429 1.56 1.63 -22.20
C LEU A 429 1.91 0.16 -21.95
N THR A 430 1.32 -0.48 -20.93
CA THR A 430 1.56 -1.90 -20.64
C THR A 430 0.29 -2.73 -20.75
N ALA A 431 0.42 -4.01 -21.04
CA ALA A 431 -0.66 -4.97 -21.19
C ALA A 431 -0.27 -6.34 -20.59
N PHE A 432 0.50 -6.31 -19.48
CA PHE A 432 1.08 -7.55 -18.92
C PHE A 432 0.03 -8.54 -18.41
N ASN A 433 -1.12 -8.05 -17.97
CA ASN A 433 -2.20 -8.89 -17.46
C ASN A 433 -3.36 -9.07 -18.45
N ASP A 434 -3.34 -8.41 -19.63
CA ASP A 434 -4.47 -8.38 -20.57
C ASP A 434 -4.82 -9.78 -21.10
N GLU A 435 -3.84 -10.63 -21.36
CA GLU A 435 -4.06 -11.99 -21.82
C GLU A 435 -4.83 -12.82 -20.77
N LEU A 436 -4.38 -12.79 -19.50
CA LEU A 436 -5.08 -13.47 -18.40
C LEU A 436 -6.47 -12.90 -18.22
N PHE A 437 -6.59 -11.58 -18.06
CA PHE A 437 -7.87 -10.93 -17.76
C PHE A 437 -8.86 -11.01 -18.93
N GLY A 438 -8.38 -11.13 -20.16
CA GLY A 438 -9.18 -11.44 -21.33
C GLY A 438 -9.92 -12.79 -21.22
N GLN A 439 -9.35 -13.75 -20.50
CA GLN A 439 -9.92 -15.09 -20.27
C GLN A 439 -10.81 -15.15 -19.03
N LEU A 440 -10.81 -14.11 -18.15
CA LEU A 440 -11.54 -14.09 -16.90
C LEU A 440 -12.90 -13.39 -17.07
N ALA A 441 -13.92 -13.99 -16.45
CA ALA A 441 -15.22 -13.36 -16.27
C ALA A 441 -15.17 -12.43 -15.06
N MET A 442 -14.75 -11.18 -15.30
CA MET A 442 -14.67 -10.14 -14.29
C MET A 442 -15.94 -9.31 -14.25
N THR A 443 -16.28 -8.78 -13.08
CA THR A 443 -17.43 -7.85 -12.93
C THR A 443 -16.96 -6.56 -12.27
N GLY A 444 -17.46 -5.42 -12.77
CA GLY A 444 -17.35 -4.14 -12.07
C GLY A 444 -18.36 -4.08 -10.91
N PRO A 445 -18.04 -3.38 -9.83
CA PRO A 445 -18.97 -3.17 -8.73
C PRO A 445 -20.07 -2.14 -9.10
N GLU A 446 -21.28 -2.35 -8.54
CA GLU A 446 -22.33 -1.35 -8.53
C GLU A 446 -22.11 -0.40 -7.35
N GLU A 447 -21.86 0.86 -7.60
CA GLU A 447 -21.76 1.87 -6.55
C GLU A 447 -23.15 2.19 -5.99
N ILE A 448 -23.24 2.36 -4.67
CA ILE A 448 -24.43 2.74 -3.94
C ILE A 448 -24.13 3.83 -2.91
N TRP A 449 -25.11 4.71 -2.73
CA TRP A 449 -25.16 5.65 -1.62
C TRP A 449 -26.41 5.39 -0.80
N TYR A 450 -26.28 5.20 0.48
CA TYR A 450 -27.40 4.96 1.37
C TYR A 450 -27.37 5.91 2.56
N THR A 451 -28.50 5.99 3.26
CA THR A 451 -28.65 6.86 4.44
C THR A 451 -28.54 6.02 5.69
N SER A 452 -27.63 6.38 6.58
CA SER A 452 -27.48 5.74 7.88
C SER A 452 -28.55 6.23 8.88
N PHE A 453 -28.54 5.65 10.08
CA PHE A 453 -29.55 5.87 11.14
C PHE A 453 -29.71 7.35 11.56
N ASP A 454 -28.67 8.17 11.41
CA ASP A 454 -28.62 9.60 11.78
C ASP A 454 -28.75 10.55 10.57
N GLY A 455 -29.06 10.04 9.39
CA GLY A 455 -29.19 10.82 8.17
C GLY A 455 -27.91 10.99 7.36
N ARG A 456 -26.75 10.52 7.85
CA ARG A 456 -25.46 10.56 7.18
C ARG A 456 -25.47 9.69 5.92
N LYS A 457 -24.86 10.21 4.83
CA LYS A 457 -24.68 9.47 3.60
C LYS A 457 -23.43 8.61 3.67
N ILE A 458 -23.57 7.35 3.34
CA ILE A 458 -22.51 6.35 3.32
C ILE A 458 -22.37 5.79 1.91
N GLN A 459 -21.15 5.73 1.40
CA GLN A 459 -20.83 5.13 0.10
C GLN A 459 -20.50 3.64 0.28
N GLY A 460 -20.90 2.84 -0.68
CA GLY A 460 -20.56 1.43 -0.73
C GLY A 460 -20.67 0.88 -2.14
N TRP A 461 -20.27 -0.37 -2.31
CA TRP A 461 -20.25 -1.07 -3.59
C TRP A 461 -20.77 -2.48 -3.44
N ILE A 462 -21.42 -2.96 -4.48
CA ILE A 462 -21.95 -4.32 -4.58
C ILE A 462 -21.24 -5.04 -5.73
N GLN A 463 -20.34 -5.94 -5.40
CA GLN A 463 -19.70 -6.84 -6.36
C GLN A 463 -20.59 -8.06 -6.57
N LYS A 464 -21.10 -8.24 -7.79
CA LYS A 464 -22.01 -9.34 -8.15
C LYS A 464 -21.24 -10.49 -8.82
N PRO A 465 -21.72 -11.74 -8.72
CA PRO A 465 -21.20 -12.85 -9.49
C PRO A 465 -21.22 -12.59 -11.01
N PRO A 466 -20.25 -13.09 -11.79
CA PRO A 466 -20.29 -12.98 -13.26
C PRO A 466 -21.56 -13.56 -13.90
N SER A 467 -22.15 -14.58 -13.27
CA SER A 467 -23.38 -15.23 -13.72
C SER A 467 -24.65 -14.68 -13.05
N PHE A 468 -24.58 -13.46 -12.50
CA PHE A 468 -25.69 -12.87 -11.75
C PHE A 468 -26.96 -12.72 -12.58
N THR A 469 -28.09 -13.12 -12.00
CA THR A 469 -29.44 -12.88 -12.50
C THR A 469 -30.34 -12.40 -11.37
N ALA A 470 -31.12 -11.36 -11.58
CA ALA A 470 -31.96 -10.77 -10.54
C ALA A 470 -33.08 -11.69 -10.01
N SER A 471 -33.41 -12.77 -10.76
CA SER A 471 -34.42 -13.76 -10.36
C SER A 471 -33.90 -14.81 -9.37
N GLN A 472 -32.61 -14.90 -9.14
CA GLN A 472 -32.02 -15.84 -8.19
C GLN A 472 -31.70 -15.17 -6.86
N LYS A 473 -31.58 -15.99 -5.80
CA LYS A 473 -31.18 -15.57 -4.48
C LYS A 473 -29.72 -15.96 -4.22
N TYR A 474 -28.92 -15.00 -3.76
CA TYR A 474 -27.49 -15.16 -3.54
C TYR A 474 -27.11 -15.02 -2.07
N PRO A 475 -26.10 -15.74 -1.58
CA PRO A 475 -25.50 -15.44 -0.30
C PRO A 475 -24.78 -14.08 -0.36
N LEU A 476 -24.80 -13.36 0.77
CA LEU A 476 -24.12 -12.05 0.92
C LEU A 476 -22.88 -12.22 1.80
N ILE A 477 -21.78 -11.59 1.42
CA ILE A 477 -20.63 -11.34 2.29
C ILE A 477 -20.51 -9.84 2.50
N LEU A 478 -20.53 -9.39 3.76
CA LEU A 478 -20.14 -8.04 4.15
C LEU A 478 -18.63 -8.04 4.36
N GLU A 479 -17.92 -7.22 3.58
CA GLU A 479 -16.47 -7.02 3.68
C GLU A 479 -16.18 -5.67 4.32
N ILE A 480 -15.39 -5.66 5.42
CA ILE A 480 -15.13 -4.47 6.22
C ILE A 480 -13.63 -4.11 6.11
N HIS A 481 -13.32 -2.89 5.65
CA HIS A 481 -11.93 -2.44 5.57
C HIS A 481 -11.28 -2.25 6.94
N GLY A 482 -9.96 -2.32 6.95
CA GLY A 482 -9.13 -2.00 8.11
C GLY A 482 -8.98 -0.49 8.34
N GLY A 483 -8.03 -0.12 9.11
CA GLY A 483 -7.77 1.25 9.52
C GLY A 483 -8.21 1.44 10.98
N PRO A 484 -9.25 2.25 11.27
CA PRO A 484 -10.43 2.61 10.48
C PRO A 484 -10.23 3.71 9.43
N HIS A 485 -9.20 4.55 9.55
CA HIS A 485 -8.92 5.66 8.65
C HIS A 485 -8.27 5.16 7.35
N THR A 486 -9.06 4.50 6.53
CA THR A 486 -8.78 4.10 5.15
C THR A 486 -10.08 4.11 4.36
N ALA A 487 -10.08 3.82 3.07
CA ALA A 487 -11.28 3.74 2.25
C ALA A 487 -11.19 2.60 1.25
N TYR A 488 -12.30 1.92 0.99
CA TYR A 488 -12.50 1.10 -0.21
C TYR A 488 -12.94 1.97 -1.40
N GLY A 489 -12.86 1.43 -2.61
CA GLY A 489 -13.29 2.14 -3.81
C GLY A 489 -12.91 1.40 -5.10
N HIS A 490 -12.62 2.18 -6.13
CA HIS A 490 -12.40 1.70 -7.49
C HIS A 490 -10.96 1.25 -7.74
N THR A 491 -10.54 0.17 -7.09
CA THR A 491 -9.26 -0.51 -7.35
C THR A 491 -9.48 -2.02 -7.47
N PHE A 492 -8.55 -2.72 -8.10
CA PHE A 492 -8.64 -4.18 -8.20
C PHE A 492 -8.41 -4.84 -6.84
N THR A 493 -9.36 -5.66 -6.43
CA THR A 493 -9.26 -6.49 -5.22
C THR A 493 -9.53 -7.95 -5.58
N HIS A 494 -8.50 -8.79 -5.47
CA HIS A 494 -8.57 -10.21 -5.83
C HIS A 494 -9.58 -10.96 -4.96
N GLU A 495 -9.60 -10.67 -3.67
CA GLU A 495 -10.52 -11.26 -2.69
C GLU A 495 -11.97 -11.04 -3.10
N PHE A 496 -12.37 -9.84 -3.53
CA PHE A 496 -13.73 -9.52 -3.92
C PHE A 496 -14.12 -10.21 -5.23
N GLN A 497 -13.26 -10.18 -6.23
CA GLN A 497 -13.46 -10.85 -7.51
C GLN A 497 -13.54 -12.37 -7.33
N TRP A 498 -12.71 -12.94 -6.44
CA TRP A 498 -12.71 -14.36 -6.12
C TRP A 498 -14.02 -14.80 -5.42
N MET A 499 -14.47 -14.06 -4.40
CA MET A 499 -15.74 -14.32 -3.74
C MET A 499 -16.91 -14.23 -4.74
N ALA A 500 -16.92 -13.21 -5.60
CA ALA A 500 -17.93 -13.06 -6.63
C ALA A 500 -17.92 -14.23 -7.63
N ALA A 501 -16.73 -14.68 -8.06
CA ALA A 501 -16.59 -15.85 -8.94
C ALA A 501 -17.09 -17.14 -8.29
N LYS A 502 -17.09 -17.23 -6.95
CA LYS A 502 -17.65 -18.36 -6.18
C LYS A 502 -19.17 -18.27 -5.98
N GLY A 503 -19.80 -17.21 -6.46
CA GLY A 503 -21.26 -17.04 -6.43
C GLY A 503 -21.78 -16.22 -5.24
N TYR A 504 -20.92 -15.53 -4.52
CA TYR A 504 -21.30 -14.59 -3.46
C TYR A 504 -21.56 -13.19 -4.05
N VAL A 505 -22.54 -12.49 -3.49
CA VAL A 505 -22.62 -11.04 -3.61
C VAL A 505 -21.76 -10.46 -2.48
N VAL A 506 -20.84 -9.56 -2.82
CA VAL A 506 -19.95 -8.92 -1.83
C VAL A 506 -20.36 -7.47 -1.69
N LEU A 507 -20.70 -7.07 -0.47
CA LEU A 507 -20.94 -5.67 -0.09
C LEU A 507 -19.71 -5.16 0.65
N TYR A 508 -19.15 -4.04 0.21
CA TYR A 508 -18.12 -3.31 0.92
C TYR A 508 -18.47 -1.83 0.95
N THR A 509 -18.22 -1.18 2.08
CA THR A 509 -18.68 0.20 2.34
C THR A 509 -17.60 1.01 3.04
N ASN A 510 -17.75 2.33 3.01
CA ASN A 510 -16.93 3.27 3.77
C ASN A 510 -17.78 3.87 4.91
N PRO A 511 -17.86 3.20 6.07
CA PRO A 511 -18.58 3.73 7.23
C PRO A 511 -17.89 5.00 7.76
N ARG A 512 -18.56 5.73 8.65
CA ARG A 512 -17.92 6.84 9.40
C ARG A 512 -16.56 6.41 9.95
N GLY A 513 -15.60 7.32 9.92
CA GLY A 513 -14.21 7.03 10.26
C GLY A 513 -13.33 6.77 9.04
N SER A 514 -13.90 6.50 7.86
CA SER A 514 -13.13 6.31 6.62
C SER A 514 -12.45 7.60 6.18
N SER A 515 -11.26 7.48 5.55
CA SER A 515 -10.55 8.57 4.87
C SER A 515 -11.22 8.94 3.54
N ASN A 516 -10.79 10.04 2.91
CA ASN A 516 -11.29 10.55 1.62
C ASN A 516 -12.71 11.16 1.67
N TYR A 517 -13.28 11.39 2.86
CA TYR A 517 -14.63 11.93 3.05
C TYR A 517 -14.64 13.20 3.91
N GLY A 518 -13.49 13.83 4.11
CA GLY A 518 -13.32 15.03 4.88
C GLY A 518 -12.97 14.81 6.36
N GLN A 519 -12.51 15.90 7.00
CA GLN A 519 -11.99 15.90 8.35
C GLN A 519 -13.02 15.41 9.38
N GLU A 520 -14.26 15.89 9.28
CA GLU A 520 -15.32 15.55 10.26
C GLU A 520 -15.71 14.08 10.14
N PHE A 521 -15.88 13.58 8.91
CA PHE A 521 -16.27 12.20 8.66
C PHE A 521 -15.21 11.21 9.16
N GLY A 522 -13.92 11.52 8.96
CA GLY A 522 -12.82 10.70 9.44
C GLY A 522 -12.72 10.68 10.96
N ASN A 523 -12.84 11.84 11.61
CA ASN A 523 -12.60 11.96 13.05
C ASN A 523 -13.82 11.66 13.96
N ILE A 524 -15.02 11.53 13.40
CA ILE A 524 -16.27 11.38 14.19
C ILE A 524 -16.28 10.15 15.11
N ILE A 525 -15.47 9.14 14.82
CA ILE A 525 -15.35 7.91 15.60
C ILE A 525 -14.38 8.02 16.78
N GLN A 526 -13.71 9.17 16.94
CA GLN A 526 -12.80 9.38 18.06
C GLN A 526 -13.48 9.08 19.40
N PHE A 527 -12.83 8.33 20.28
CA PHE A 527 -13.32 7.85 21.58
C PHE A 527 -14.58 6.95 21.54
N THR A 528 -15.07 6.58 20.35
CA THR A 528 -16.29 5.77 20.19
C THR A 528 -16.14 4.57 19.24
N TYR A 529 -14.92 4.17 18.91
CA TYR A 529 -14.63 3.05 18.00
C TYR A 529 -14.31 1.75 18.79
N PRO A 530 -15.00 0.62 18.51
CA PRO A 530 -16.17 0.46 17.65
C PRO A 530 -17.43 1.08 18.29
N GLY A 531 -18.36 1.54 17.43
CA GLY A 531 -19.56 2.23 17.89
C GLY A 531 -20.62 2.40 16.79
N ASP A 532 -20.89 3.63 16.42
CA ASP A 532 -21.91 3.96 15.41
C ASP A 532 -21.52 3.56 13.97
N ASP A 533 -20.25 3.31 13.72
CA ASP A 533 -19.72 2.66 12.50
C ASP A 533 -20.38 1.29 12.24
N TYR A 534 -20.67 0.51 13.28
CA TYR A 534 -21.46 -0.70 13.17
C TYR A 534 -22.87 -0.44 12.59
N LYS A 535 -23.51 0.67 12.97
CA LYS A 535 -24.84 1.00 12.46
C LYS A 535 -24.81 1.38 10.98
N ASP A 536 -23.73 2.03 10.54
CA ASP A 536 -23.52 2.32 9.12
C ASP A 536 -23.41 1.03 8.29
N LEU A 537 -22.64 0.04 8.79
CA LEU A 537 -22.51 -1.27 8.16
C LEU A 537 -23.86 -1.99 8.06
N MET A 538 -24.66 -2.00 9.13
CA MET A 538 -25.96 -2.64 9.14
C MET A 538 -26.97 -1.94 8.20
N ALA A 539 -26.93 -0.62 8.12
CA ALA A 539 -27.73 0.14 7.16
C ALA A 539 -27.39 -0.23 5.70
N GLY A 540 -26.10 -0.44 5.41
CA GLY A 540 -25.63 -0.92 4.10
C GLY A 540 -26.16 -2.33 3.78
N VAL A 541 -26.12 -3.23 4.74
CA VAL A 541 -26.73 -4.58 4.59
C VAL A 541 -28.22 -4.46 4.31
N ASP A 542 -28.94 -3.63 5.07
CA ASP A 542 -30.39 -3.43 4.87
C ASP A 542 -30.71 -2.84 3.50
N GLU A 543 -29.86 -1.94 2.98
CA GLU A 543 -30.02 -1.37 1.65
C GLU A 543 -29.90 -2.44 0.54
N VAL A 544 -28.91 -3.33 0.67
CA VAL A 544 -28.74 -4.43 -0.31
C VAL A 544 -29.88 -5.45 -0.22
N LEU A 545 -30.42 -5.72 0.96
CA LEU A 545 -31.57 -6.62 1.14
C LEU A 545 -32.82 -6.12 0.42
N LYS A 546 -33.05 -4.78 0.38
CA LYS A 546 -34.18 -4.17 -0.34
C LYS A 546 -34.15 -4.47 -1.84
N LYS A 547 -32.99 -4.77 -2.41
CA LYS A 547 -32.85 -5.13 -3.83
C LYS A 547 -33.47 -6.49 -4.18
N GLY A 548 -33.78 -7.30 -3.19
CA GLY A 548 -34.62 -8.51 -3.33
C GLY A 548 -33.90 -9.76 -3.85
N TYR A 549 -32.63 -9.74 -4.14
CA TYR A 549 -31.86 -10.91 -4.64
C TYR A 549 -30.93 -11.54 -3.62
N ILE A 550 -30.93 -11.12 -2.36
CA ILE A 550 -30.16 -11.74 -1.29
C ILE A 550 -30.99 -12.80 -0.54
N ASP A 551 -30.33 -13.88 -0.18
CA ASP A 551 -30.85 -14.87 0.77
C ASP A 551 -30.39 -14.51 2.19
N GLU A 552 -31.28 -13.94 2.98
CA GLU A 552 -30.99 -13.50 4.35
C GLU A 552 -30.56 -14.63 5.29
N SER A 553 -30.87 -15.89 4.95
CA SER A 553 -30.39 -17.04 5.71
C SER A 553 -28.95 -17.43 5.43
N ARG A 554 -28.29 -16.77 4.44
CA ARG A 554 -26.93 -17.08 3.98
C ARG A 554 -26.07 -15.81 3.91
N MET A 555 -25.91 -15.12 5.05
CA MET A 555 -25.06 -13.92 5.14
C MET A 555 -23.80 -14.21 5.94
N GLY A 556 -22.65 -13.77 5.43
CA GLY A 556 -21.33 -13.83 6.06
C GLY A 556 -20.75 -12.44 6.28
N VAL A 557 -19.78 -12.32 7.18
CA VAL A 557 -19.03 -11.08 7.46
C VAL A 557 -17.56 -11.38 7.60
N THR A 558 -16.72 -10.53 7.04
CA THR A 558 -15.25 -10.59 7.16
C THR A 558 -14.61 -9.22 7.10
N GLY A 559 -13.38 -9.14 7.58
CA GLY A 559 -12.56 -7.96 7.50
C GLY A 559 -11.22 -8.18 8.18
N GLY A 560 -10.26 -7.30 7.90
CA GLY A 560 -8.91 -7.38 8.45
C GLY A 560 -8.53 -6.14 9.25
N SER A 561 -7.68 -6.28 10.31
CA SER A 561 -7.22 -5.18 11.14
C SER A 561 -8.40 -4.49 11.86
N GLY A 562 -8.61 -3.19 11.68
CA GLY A 562 -9.82 -2.52 12.13
C GLY A 562 -11.11 -3.19 11.62
N GLY A 563 -11.11 -3.73 10.38
CA GLY A 563 -12.21 -4.54 9.87
C GLY A 563 -12.36 -5.88 10.59
N GLY A 564 -11.27 -6.47 11.08
CA GLY A 564 -11.29 -7.65 11.96
C GLY A 564 -11.90 -7.34 13.33
N LEU A 565 -11.53 -6.21 13.93
CA LEU A 565 -12.19 -5.69 15.14
C LEU A 565 -13.70 -5.53 14.93
N LEU A 566 -14.10 -4.90 13.82
CA LEU A 566 -15.51 -4.69 13.49
C LEU A 566 -16.22 -6.01 13.16
N THR A 567 -15.55 -6.98 12.53
CA THR A 567 -16.09 -8.33 12.34
C THR A 567 -16.40 -8.98 13.70
N ASN A 568 -15.45 -8.94 14.63
CA ASN A 568 -15.65 -9.43 16.01
C ASN A 568 -16.79 -8.68 16.69
N TRP A 569 -16.83 -7.36 16.55
CA TRP A 569 -17.91 -6.53 17.13
C TRP A 569 -19.27 -6.88 16.57
N VAL A 570 -19.43 -6.98 15.24
CA VAL A 570 -20.67 -7.34 14.56
C VAL A 570 -21.28 -8.62 15.14
N VAL A 571 -20.47 -9.68 15.29
CA VAL A 571 -20.99 -10.98 15.78
C VAL A 571 -21.32 -10.97 17.27
N THR A 572 -20.89 -9.96 18.03
CA THR A 572 -21.35 -9.74 19.41
C THR A 572 -22.67 -8.95 19.48
N GLN A 573 -23.04 -8.22 18.40
CA GLN A 573 -24.20 -7.34 18.38
C GLN A 573 -25.40 -7.95 17.65
N THR A 574 -25.20 -8.92 16.75
CA THR A 574 -26.27 -9.50 15.93
C THR A 574 -26.01 -10.97 15.57
N THR A 575 -27.08 -11.72 15.37
CA THR A 575 -27.06 -13.12 14.88
C THR A 575 -27.44 -13.26 13.40
N ARG A 576 -27.50 -12.13 12.66
CA ARG A 576 -27.87 -12.12 11.22
C ARG A 576 -26.90 -12.94 10.37
N PHE A 577 -25.60 -12.89 10.70
CA PHE A 577 -24.56 -13.57 9.96
C PHE A 577 -24.43 -15.03 10.40
N LYS A 578 -24.29 -15.93 9.42
CA LYS A 578 -24.21 -17.40 9.64
C LYS A 578 -22.78 -17.92 9.63
N ALA A 579 -21.83 -17.09 9.20
CA ALA A 579 -20.39 -17.34 9.30
C ALA A 579 -19.64 -16.00 9.38
N ALA A 580 -18.50 -16.01 10.06
CA ALA A 580 -17.61 -14.86 10.13
C ALA A 580 -16.15 -15.29 9.98
N VAL A 581 -15.33 -14.43 9.36
CA VAL A 581 -13.87 -14.58 9.26
C VAL A 581 -13.20 -13.30 9.72
N SER A 582 -12.53 -13.36 10.86
CA SER A 582 -11.80 -12.22 11.43
C SER A 582 -10.32 -12.37 11.13
N GLN A 583 -9.73 -11.38 10.47
CA GLN A 583 -8.36 -11.44 9.99
C GLN A 583 -7.49 -10.41 10.71
N ARG A 584 -6.29 -10.79 11.23
CA ARG A 584 -5.34 -9.87 11.87
C ARG A 584 -6.06 -8.83 12.75
N ASP A 585 -6.84 -9.31 13.67
CA ASP A 585 -7.89 -8.59 14.37
C ASP A 585 -7.48 -8.03 15.74
N ILE A 586 -8.40 -7.33 16.36
CA ILE A 586 -8.34 -6.92 17.76
C ILE A 586 -9.58 -7.47 18.46
N SER A 587 -9.41 -8.11 19.61
CA SER A 587 -10.50 -8.56 20.48
C SER A 587 -10.52 -7.87 21.83
N ASP A 588 -9.35 -7.46 22.31
CA ASP A 588 -9.12 -6.82 23.60
C ASP A 588 -8.27 -5.55 23.42
N TRP A 589 -8.90 -4.40 23.58
CA TRP A 589 -8.25 -3.10 23.48
C TRP A 589 -7.19 -2.85 24.56
N ALA A 590 -7.38 -3.42 25.77
CA ALA A 590 -6.38 -3.27 26.83
C ALA A 590 -5.11 -4.06 26.48
N ASN A 591 -5.26 -5.32 26.05
CA ASN A 591 -4.12 -6.14 25.60
C ASN A 591 -3.44 -5.52 24.36
N PHE A 592 -4.21 -5.00 23.41
CA PHE A 592 -3.69 -4.29 22.25
C PHE A 592 -2.87 -3.06 22.65
N TRP A 593 -3.34 -2.25 23.58
CA TRP A 593 -2.64 -1.07 24.11
C TRP A 593 -1.25 -1.42 24.66
N TYR A 594 -1.11 -2.60 25.31
CA TYR A 594 0.15 -3.04 25.90
C TYR A 594 1.11 -3.73 24.89
N THR A 595 0.63 -4.18 23.74
CA THR A 595 1.40 -5.14 22.92
C THR A 595 1.56 -4.77 21.44
N ALA A 596 0.84 -3.76 20.95
CA ALA A 596 0.99 -3.26 19.58
C ALA A 596 2.39 -2.66 19.33
N ASP A 597 2.78 -2.57 18.09
CA ASP A 597 4.06 -2.02 17.64
C ASP A 597 4.12 -0.48 17.62
N PHE A 598 3.08 0.15 18.08
CA PHE A 598 2.97 1.60 18.31
C PHE A 598 2.21 1.86 19.61
N THR A 599 2.40 3.02 20.19
CA THR A 599 1.75 3.37 21.45
C THR A 599 0.44 4.13 21.25
N LEU A 600 -0.44 4.04 22.23
CA LEU A 600 -1.66 4.83 22.34
C LEU A 600 -1.60 5.71 23.60
N PHE A 601 -0.42 6.31 23.86
CA PHE A 601 -0.19 7.11 25.09
C PHE A 601 -0.84 8.49 25.00
N THR A 602 -1.01 9.02 23.79
CA THR A 602 -1.72 10.27 23.57
C THR A 602 -3.23 10.03 23.48
N PRO A 603 -4.09 10.98 23.91
CA PRO A 603 -5.54 10.79 23.98
C PRO A 603 -6.22 10.89 22.61
N THR A 604 -5.77 10.08 21.65
CA THR A 604 -6.34 10.02 20.29
C THR A 604 -7.50 9.02 20.19
N TRP A 605 -7.41 7.88 20.89
CA TRP A 605 -8.43 6.82 20.86
C TRP A 605 -9.11 6.58 22.20
N PHE A 606 -8.39 6.82 23.30
CA PHE A 606 -8.83 6.67 24.68
C PHE A 606 -8.42 7.90 25.46
N HIS A 607 -9.25 8.30 26.42
CA HIS A 607 -8.94 9.45 27.28
C HIS A 607 -7.84 9.14 28.31
N LYS A 608 -7.73 7.86 28.70
CA LYS A 608 -6.83 7.36 29.75
C LYS A 608 -6.22 6.02 29.37
N ALA A 609 -5.20 5.60 30.09
CA ALA A 609 -4.60 4.28 29.97
C ALA A 609 -5.53 3.18 30.54
N PRO A 610 -5.35 1.89 30.15
CA PRO A 610 -6.21 0.80 30.62
C PRO A 610 -6.22 0.61 32.14
N PHE A 611 -5.11 0.88 32.81
CA PHE A 611 -5.01 0.80 34.29
C PHE A 611 -5.65 1.99 35.00
N GLU A 612 -5.98 3.07 34.30
CA GLU A 612 -6.67 4.25 34.84
C GLU A 612 -8.19 4.18 34.57
N ASP A 613 -8.63 3.57 33.46
CA ASP A 613 -10.03 3.39 33.09
C ASP A 613 -10.27 2.06 32.38
N ALA A 614 -10.16 0.96 33.14
CA ALA A 614 -10.39 -0.38 32.61
C ALA A 614 -11.81 -0.58 32.06
N ALA A 615 -12.80 0.17 32.55
CA ALA A 615 -14.18 0.06 32.13
C ALA A 615 -14.40 0.56 30.69
N GLU A 616 -13.71 1.65 30.29
CA GLU A 616 -13.77 2.14 28.91
C GLU A 616 -13.20 1.10 27.93
N PHE A 617 -12.06 0.51 28.23
CA PHE A 617 -11.43 -0.51 27.40
C PHE A 617 -12.31 -1.76 27.29
N ALA A 618 -12.82 -2.27 28.42
CA ALA A 618 -13.73 -3.43 28.43
C ALA A 618 -14.99 -3.17 27.61
N ARG A 619 -15.61 -2.00 27.75
CA ARG A 619 -16.84 -1.63 27.03
C ARG A 619 -16.65 -1.65 25.49
N ARG A 620 -15.45 -1.37 25.00
CA ARG A 620 -15.12 -1.29 23.56
C ARG A 620 -14.44 -2.56 23.02
N SER A 621 -14.19 -3.55 23.88
CA SER A 621 -13.52 -4.81 23.54
C SER A 621 -14.51 -5.91 23.21
N PRO A 622 -14.49 -6.53 22.01
CA PRO A 622 -15.35 -7.65 21.66
C PRO A 622 -15.31 -8.82 22.65
N ILE A 623 -14.14 -9.11 23.26
CA ILE A 623 -13.97 -10.21 24.22
C ILE A 623 -14.91 -10.08 25.43
N THR A 624 -15.28 -8.86 25.82
CA THR A 624 -16.21 -8.60 26.93
C THR A 624 -17.61 -9.18 26.68
N TYR A 625 -17.97 -9.34 25.42
CA TYR A 625 -19.30 -9.79 24.97
C TYR A 625 -19.25 -11.15 24.27
N VAL A 626 -18.21 -11.94 24.50
CA VAL A 626 -17.98 -13.21 23.80
C VAL A 626 -19.09 -14.23 24.01
N ASP A 627 -19.79 -14.19 25.15
CA ASP A 627 -20.95 -15.03 25.48
C ASP A 627 -22.13 -14.85 24.51
N ARG A 628 -22.23 -13.68 23.86
CA ARG A 628 -23.26 -13.35 22.87
C ARG A 628 -22.99 -13.93 21.51
N ILE A 629 -21.73 -14.31 21.19
CA ILE A 629 -21.34 -14.81 19.88
C ILE A 629 -21.96 -16.19 19.64
N GLN A 630 -22.84 -16.27 18.64
CA GLN A 630 -23.48 -17.50 18.16
C GLN A 630 -22.92 -17.92 16.80
N THR A 631 -22.42 -16.96 16.04
CA THR A 631 -21.93 -17.13 14.67
C THR A 631 -20.64 -17.96 14.67
N PRO A 632 -20.53 -19.02 13.86
CA PRO A 632 -19.26 -19.70 13.62
C PRO A 632 -18.19 -18.71 13.18
N LEU A 633 -17.05 -18.66 13.88
CA LEU A 633 -16.02 -17.65 13.71
C LEU A 633 -14.64 -18.26 13.43
N MET A 634 -14.06 -17.90 12.29
CA MET A 634 -12.68 -18.23 11.93
C MET A 634 -11.77 -17.04 12.20
N PHE A 635 -10.56 -17.32 12.69
CA PHE A 635 -9.48 -16.33 12.83
C PHE A 635 -8.35 -16.63 11.83
N ILE A 636 -7.81 -15.60 11.17
CA ILE A 636 -6.65 -15.68 10.28
C ILE A 636 -5.58 -14.73 10.80
N LEU A 637 -4.44 -15.29 11.26
CA LEU A 637 -3.42 -14.57 12.00
C LEU A 637 -2.02 -14.84 11.43
N GLY A 638 -1.21 -13.80 11.30
CA GLY A 638 0.23 -13.90 11.02
C GLY A 638 1.02 -14.06 12.32
N ASP A 639 2.01 -14.95 12.35
CA ASP A 639 2.80 -15.20 13.56
C ASP A 639 3.73 -14.05 13.94
N GLU A 640 4.13 -13.23 12.96
CA GLU A 640 4.97 -12.04 13.14
C GLU A 640 4.18 -10.74 13.01
N ASP A 641 2.86 -10.77 13.23
CA ASP A 641 2.04 -9.56 13.25
C ASP A 641 2.21 -8.85 14.60
N TYR A 642 3.01 -7.78 14.58
CA TYR A 642 3.22 -6.92 15.74
C TYR A 642 2.31 -5.68 15.72
N ARG A 643 1.62 -5.41 14.60
CA ARG A 643 0.63 -4.34 14.49
C ARG A 643 -0.66 -4.68 15.23
N THR A 644 -1.20 -5.87 14.99
CA THR A 644 -2.30 -6.47 15.73
C THR A 644 -1.85 -7.83 16.27
N PRO A 645 -1.12 -7.83 17.41
CA PRO A 645 -0.56 -9.07 17.93
C PRO A 645 -1.63 -10.13 18.15
N PRO A 646 -1.42 -11.38 17.71
CA PRO A 646 -2.39 -12.46 17.83
C PRO A 646 -2.99 -12.62 19.23
N ALA A 647 -2.20 -12.35 20.27
CA ALA A 647 -2.63 -12.45 21.67
C ALA A 647 -3.64 -11.36 22.08
N ALA A 648 -3.66 -10.20 21.38
CA ALA A 648 -4.63 -9.13 21.59
C ALA A 648 -5.85 -9.23 20.66
N GLY A 649 -5.90 -10.27 19.84
CA GLY A 649 -6.92 -10.51 18.83
C GLY A 649 -7.49 -11.92 18.92
N GLY A 650 -7.33 -12.67 17.80
CA GLY A 650 -7.97 -13.96 17.61
C GLY A 650 -7.65 -15.04 18.66
N GLU A 651 -6.50 -15.00 19.33
CA GLU A 651 -6.16 -16.00 20.34
C GLU A 651 -7.06 -15.93 21.58
N ASP A 652 -7.38 -14.73 22.03
CA ASP A 652 -8.28 -14.52 23.18
C ASP A 652 -9.68 -15.02 22.88
N LEU A 653 -10.28 -14.54 21.79
CA LEU A 653 -11.62 -14.95 21.37
C LEU A 653 -11.69 -16.44 21.03
N PHE A 654 -10.69 -16.98 20.35
CA PHE A 654 -10.64 -18.40 20.03
C PHE A 654 -10.73 -19.28 21.28
N ARG A 655 -9.92 -18.97 22.33
CA ARG A 655 -9.95 -19.74 23.59
C ARG A 655 -11.28 -19.60 24.32
N ALA A 656 -11.84 -18.37 24.37
CA ALA A 656 -13.12 -18.12 25.01
C ALA A 656 -14.25 -18.85 24.27
N LEU A 657 -14.30 -18.82 22.93
CA LEU A 657 -15.28 -19.56 22.14
C LEU A 657 -15.15 -21.07 22.29
N LYS A 658 -13.91 -21.62 22.39
CA LYS A 658 -13.69 -23.05 22.70
C LYS A 658 -14.22 -23.40 24.07
N TYR A 659 -14.01 -22.57 25.09
CA TYR A 659 -14.57 -22.77 26.42
C TYR A 659 -16.11 -22.80 26.37
N LEU A 660 -16.73 -21.91 25.60
CA LEU A 660 -18.18 -21.84 25.39
C LEU A 660 -18.71 -22.92 24.43
N LYS A 661 -17.84 -23.80 23.92
CA LYS A 661 -18.19 -24.88 22.94
C LYS A 661 -18.84 -24.33 21.66
N ARG A 662 -18.41 -23.12 21.22
CA ARG A 662 -18.88 -22.50 19.97
C ARG A 662 -18.01 -22.97 18.79
N PRO A 663 -18.59 -23.12 17.57
CA PRO A 663 -17.81 -23.44 16.38
C PRO A 663 -16.79 -22.34 16.08
N THR A 664 -15.50 -22.67 16.19
CA THR A 664 -14.40 -21.74 15.89
C THR A 664 -13.14 -22.49 15.46
N VAL A 665 -12.38 -21.88 14.58
CA VAL A 665 -11.05 -22.32 14.12
C VAL A 665 -10.10 -21.14 14.08
N MET A 666 -8.80 -21.42 14.19
CA MET A 666 -7.74 -20.43 14.07
C MET A 666 -6.72 -20.95 13.05
N VAL A 667 -6.47 -20.16 12.00
CA VAL A 667 -5.50 -20.42 10.95
C VAL A 667 -4.29 -19.53 11.19
N ARG A 668 -3.10 -20.13 11.31
CA ARG A 668 -1.85 -19.43 11.59
C ARG A 668 -0.95 -19.47 10.37
N PHE A 669 -0.35 -18.33 10.06
CA PHE A 669 0.59 -18.18 8.94
C PHE A 669 1.98 -17.87 9.47
N PRO A 670 2.91 -18.87 9.42
CA PRO A 670 4.27 -18.70 9.94
C PRO A 670 5.05 -17.61 9.20
N ALA A 671 5.79 -16.80 9.96
CA ALA A 671 6.62 -15.70 9.45
C ALA A 671 5.84 -14.62 8.66
N GLU A 672 4.53 -14.56 8.78
CA GLU A 672 3.72 -13.50 8.19
C GLU A 672 3.43 -12.40 9.20
N ASN A 673 3.54 -11.17 8.71
CA ASN A 673 3.22 -9.98 9.46
C ASN A 673 1.84 -9.41 9.08
N HIS A 674 1.55 -8.19 9.49
CA HIS A 674 0.27 -7.51 9.19
C HIS A 674 -0.05 -7.38 7.69
N GLU A 675 0.96 -7.50 6.83
CA GLU A 675 0.82 -7.34 5.38
C GLU A 675 0.50 -8.66 4.63
N LEU A 676 0.21 -9.75 5.31
CA LEU A 676 -0.07 -11.08 4.73
C LEU A 676 -0.92 -11.01 3.45
N SER A 677 -2.05 -10.30 3.48
CA SER A 677 -2.97 -10.22 2.33
C SER A 677 -2.42 -9.44 1.14
N ARG A 678 -1.44 -8.56 1.36
CA ARG A 678 -0.92 -7.59 0.36
C ARG A 678 0.47 -7.97 -0.17
N SER A 679 1.36 -8.41 0.71
CA SER A 679 2.78 -8.67 0.37
C SER A 679 3.37 -9.91 1.03
N GLY A 680 2.55 -10.71 1.71
CA GLY A 680 2.92 -12.01 2.26
C GLY A 680 3.38 -12.98 1.18
N LYS A 681 3.93 -14.12 1.57
CA LYS A 681 4.37 -15.15 0.62
C LYS A 681 3.24 -15.51 -0.35
N PRO A 682 3.53 -15.73 -1.63
CA PRO A 682 2.50 -16.02 -2.63
C PRO A 682 1.55 -17.17 -2.23
N TRP A 683 2.10 -18.30 -1.77
CA TRP A 683 1.28 -19.44 -1.31
C TRP A 683 0.43 -19.09 -0.09
N HIS A 684 0.95 -18.35 0.88
CA HIS A 684 0.19 -17.92 2.04
C HIS A 684 -0.99 -17.00 1.64
N ARG A 685 -0.81 -16.14 0.66
CA ARG A 685 -1.91 -15.32 0.12
C ARG A 685 -3.00 -16.19 -0.53
N VAL A 686 -2.61 -17.21 -1.30
CA VAL A 686 -3.51 -18.17 -1.93
C VAL A 686 -4.27 -18.98 -0.85
N GLU A 687 -3.55 -19.57 0.10
CA GLU A 687 -4.16 -20.37 1.17
C GLU A 687 -5.09 -19.54 2.06
N ARG A 688 -4.73 -18.26 2.32
CA ARG A 688 -5.62 -17.34 3.03
C ARG A 688 -6.98 -17.22 2.34
N LEU A 689 -7.00 -17.02 1.02
CA LEU A 689 -8.24 -16.94 0.24
C LEU A 689 -8.99 -18.26 0.26
N GLN A 690 -8.30 -19.39 0.16
CA GLN A 690 -8.92 -20.72 0.25
C GLN A 690 -9.60 -20.92 1.61
N HIS A 691 -8.96 -20.52 2.71
CA HIS A 691 -9.54 -20.63 4.05
C HIS A 691 -10.77 -19.75 4.22
N ILE A 692 -10.74 -18.50 3.76
CA ILE A 692 -11.88 -17.57 3.85
C ILE A 692 -13.10 -18.15 3.11
N VAL A 693 -12.93 -18.49 1.82
CA VAL A 693 -14.03 -18.99 1.00
C VAL A 693 -14.46 -20.37 1.46
N GLY A 694 -13.53 -21.26 1.86
CA GLY A 694 -13.86 -22.58 2.39
C GLY A 694 -14.71 -22.53 3.65
N TRP A 695 -14.50 -21.55 4.53
CA TRP A 695 -15.36 -21.33 5.70
C TRP A 695 -16.75 -20.87 5.32
N PHE A 696 -16.87 -19.90 4.41
CA PHE A 696 -18.16 -19.45 3.90
C PHE A 696 -18.89 -20.56 3.11
N ASP A 697 -18.19 -21.31 2.28
CA ASP A 697 -18.75 -22.44 1.56
C ASP A 697 -19.37 -23.50 2.49
N LYS A 698 -18.72 -23.79 3.62
CA LYS A 698 -19.25 -24.71 4.63
C LYS A 698 -20.58 -24.21 5.20
N TYR A 699 -20.65 -22.98 5.68
CA TYR A 699 -21.79 -22.50 6.47
C TYR A 699 -22.87 -21.81 5.64
N LEU A 700 -22.52 -21.20 4.49
CA LEU A 700 -23.47 -20.46 3.66
C LEU A 700 -23.93 -21.26 2.44
N MET A 701 -23.11 -22.19 1.93
CA MET A 701 -23.41 -23.00 0.74
C MET A 701 -23.69 -24.48 1.08
N GLY A 702 -23.48 -24.90 2.32
CA GLY A 702 -23.62 -26.27 2.74
C GLY A 702 -22.63 -27.25 2.09
N LYS A 703 -21.50 -26.76 1.58
CA LYS A 703 -20.48 -27.60 0.95
C LYS A 703 -19.68 -28.35 2.02
N PRO A 704 -19.53 -29.69 1.89
CA PRO A 704 -18.70 -30.43 2.83
C PRO A 704 -17.23 -30.01 2.73
N THR A 705 -16.54 -29.94 3.86
CA THR A 705 -15.12 -29.72 3.93
C THR A 705 -14.47 -30.67 4.91
N ALA A 706 -13.35 -31.27 4.54
CA ALA A 706 -12.51 -32.06 5.43
C ALA A 706 -11.57 -31.22 6.30
N THR A 707 -11.37 -29.96 5.94
CA THR A 707 -10.40 -29.07 6.60
C THR A 707 -10.89 -28.56 7.95
N TYR A 708 -12.22 -28.40 8.11
CA TYR A 708 -12.80 -27.85 9.33
C TYR A 708 -13.78 -28.85 9.94
N PRO A 709 -13.66 -29.14 11.25
CA PRO A 709 -14.55 -30.08 11.94
C PRO A 709 -16.01 -29.64 12.02
#